data_54eb1b6b7d0ba7d1e518187cdeb7a9bd
#
_entry.id   54eb1b6b7d0ba7d1e518187cdeb7a9bd
#
_cell.length_a   1.000
_cell.length_b   1.000
_cell.length_c   1.000
_cell.angle_alpha   90.00
_cell.angle_beta   90.00
_cell.angle_gamma   90.00
#
_symmetry.space_group_name_H-M   'P 1'
#
loop_
_entity.id
_entity.type
_entity.pdbx_description
1 polymer ?
#
loop_
_entity_poly.entity_id
_entity_poly.type
_entity_poly.pdbx_seq_one_letter_code
_entity_poly.pdbx_strand_id
1 'polypeptide(L)'
;MSNVDNRYIEEELKESYLDYSMSVIVSRALPDVRDGLKPVHRRILFAMNEMGMSNDKPFKKSARIVGEVLGKYHPHGDLAVYGTMVRMAQDFNYRYLLVEGHGNFGSIDGDSAAAMRYTEARMEKITAELLEDIDKDTIDWRKNFDDSLDEPTVLPAKLPNLLLNGAIGIAVGMATNIPPHNLGELVDGILALIENKDIEILELMNFIKGPDFPTGAIIDGRAGIIEAYKTGRGKIKVRGKVDIEEQKNGKANIIVSEIPYQLNKANLIEKIANLVKEKKITEISDLRDESNREGIRIVIEVKKGEEPELVLNKLYKFTDLQNTFGVIMLSLVNNVPRVLNLKEMLNEYIKHRFDVITRRTAFDLDKAEKRAHILKGYQIALENIDRIIELIRASSDGTVAREQLIEKYGFTDIQARSILDMKLQRLTGLEREKIDNEYREIEALIKELREVLADNSKIYEIMKKELLELKEKYNDKRRTQIEEERMEILPEDLIKDEEIIITYTNKGYVKRIEASKYKAQRRGGRGVSALNTIEDDYAEKIITASTLDTMMIFTDKGKVYNIRAYEIPDLSKQSRGRLLSNIINLSEGEKVSDTIVIKEFLPEKEIVFITKNGLIKKTSLGEFKNINNSGLIAIKIKEDDDIIFVGLIEDVTKEEILIATHNGYCTRFLTDTIRPTGRSTQGVKAITLREGDAVVSAMLIKNPETDILTITENGYGKRTSLDEYPQYNRGGKGVINLKVSEKTGKIVSVLEVTEDEELMCLTSNGIVIRTSISEISRIGRATQGVRIMKVADEEKVAAITKIKKEEEELED
;
A
#
# COMPACT_ATOMS: atom_id res chain seq x y z
N MET A 1 53.13 32.09 29.98
CA MET A 1 52.24 32.76 29.01
C MET A 1 51.48 31.66 28.28
N SER A 2 50.22 31.50 28.54
CA SER A 2 49.39 30.53 27.83
C SER A 2 49.27 30.97 26.37
N ASN A 3 49.76 30.18 25.46
CA ASN A 3 49.42 30.37 24.04
C ASN A 3 47.92 30.31 23.88
N VAL A 4 47.32 31.45 23.60
CA VAL A 4 45.91 31.50 23.15
C VAL A 4 45.93 31.32 21.62
N ASP A 5 45.62 30.15 21.16
CA ASP A 5 45.37 29.91 19.74
C ASP A 5 44.00 30.46 19.35
N ASN A 6 43.95 31.42 18.47
CA ASN A 6 42.72 31.97 17.94
C ASN A 6 42.23 31.01 16.80
N ARG A 7 41.14 30.29 17.04
CA ARG A 7 40.43 29.54 16.01
C ARG A 7 39.15 30.25 15.59
N TYR A 8 38.86 30.31 14.31
CA TYR A 8 37.57 30.81 13.85
C TYR A 8 36.45 29.80 14.17
N ILE A 9 35.33 30.27 14.65
CA ILE A 9 34.22 29.44 15.10
C ILE A 9 33.66 28.58 13.96
N GLU A 10 33.71 29.06 12.72
CA GLU A 10 33.29 28.34 11.51
C GLU A 10 34.19 27.13 11.22
N GLU A 11 35.51 27.27 11.45
CA GLU A 11 36.47 26.18 11.27
C GLU A 11 36.28 25.10 12.32
N GLU A 12 36.16 25.51 13.57
CA GLU A 12 35.94 24.60 14.70
C GLU A 12 34.59 23.86 14.58
N LEU A 13 33.51 24.56 14.20
CA LEU A 13 32.21 23.94 13.94
C LEU A 13 32.26 22.94 12.79
N LYS A 14 32.95 23.27 11.71
CA LYS A 14 33.11 22.40 10.55
C LYS A 14 33.86 21.14 10.91
N GLU A 15 34.98 21.24 11.62
CA GLU A 15 35.81 20.11 12.03
C GLU A 15 35.05 19.22 13.03
N SER A 16 34.49 19.79 14.07
CA SER A 16 33.69 19.05 15.07
C SER A 16 32.45 18.38 14.48
N TYR A 17 31.77 19.04 13.51
CA TYR A 17 30.61 18.45 12.84
C TYR A 17 31.01 17.30 11.91
N LEU A 18 32.16 17.39 11.23
CA LEU A 18 32.68 16.30 10.41
C LEU A 18 33.04 15.07 11.27
N ASP A 19 33.73 15.30 12.39
CA ASP A 19 34.11 14.21 13.30
C ASP A 19 32.88 13.54 13.92
N TYR A 20 31.90 14.34 14.37
CA TYR A 20 30.63 13.83 14.85
C TYR A 20 29.89 13.04 13.75
N SER A 21 29.80 13.59 12.55
CA SER A 21 29.11 12.96 11.42
C SER A 21 29.77 11.62 11.06
N MET A 22 31.10 11.58 10.97
CA MET A 22 31.85 10.35 10.70
C MET A 22 31.62 9.31 11.82
N SER A 23 31.67 9.74 13.08
CA SER A 23 31.40 8.84 14.21
C SER A 23 29.98 8.27 14.15
N VAL A 24 28.96 9.09 13.85
CA VAL A 24 27.58 8.61 13.73
C VAL A 24 27.41 7.66 12.54
N ILE A 25 28.03 7.93 11.40
CA ILE A 25 27.94 7.11 10.20
C ILE A 25 28.63 5.75 10.41
N VAL A 26 29.90 5.77 10.81
CA VAL A 26 30.73 4.54 10.84
C VAL A 26 30.56 3.76 12.14
N SER A 27 30.40 4.46 13.28
CA SER A 27 30.46 3.82 14.59
C SER A 27 29.11 3.70 15.32
N ARG A 28 27.97 4.06 14.67
CA ARG A 28 26.67 4.06 15.37
C ARG A 28 25.51 3.58 14.49
N ALA A 29 25.24 4.28 13.38
CA ALA A 29 23.93 4.19 12.69
C ALA A 29 23.88 3.12 11.60
N LEU A 30 24.97 2.90 10.86
CA LEU A 30 24.99 2.01 9.71
C LEU A 30 25.53 0.62 10.04
N PRO A 31 24.96 -0.44 9.45
CA PRO A 31 25.45 -1.81 9.56
C PRO A 31 26.68 -2.02 8.66
N ASP A 32 27.60 -2.90 9.06
CA ASP A 32 28.63 -3.46 8.17
C ASP A 32 27.98 -4.46 7.20
N VAL A 33 28.36 -4.41 5.91
CA VAL A 33 27.78 -5.29 4.89
C VAL A 33 28.06 -6.76 5.13
N ARG A 34 29.18 -7.08 5.79
CA ARG A 34 29.69 -8.44 6.01
C ARG A 34 28.87 -9.21 7.05
N ASP A 35 28.59 -8.60 8.22
CA ASP A 35 27.87 -9.26 9.32
C ASP A 35 26.46 -8.69 9.57
N GLY A 36 26.11 -7.60 8.89
CA GLY A 36 24.78 -6.95 9.01
C GLY A 36 24.55 -6.27 10.35
N LEU A 37 25.57 -6.08 11.16
CA LEU A 37 25.43 -5.57 12.52
C LEU A 37 25.95 -4.13 12.64
N LYS A 38 25.27 -3.34 13.45
CA LYS A 38 25.81 -2.10 13.98
C LYS A 38 26.78 -2.40 15.14
N PRO A 39 27.69 -1.50 15.48
CA PRO A 39 28.63 -1.74 16.57
C PRO A 39 27.98 -2.19 17.88
N VAL A 40 26.86 -1.59 18.28
CA VAL A 40 26.15 -1.96 19.52
C VAL A 40 25.64 -3.41 19.49
N HIS A 41 25.07 -3.87 18.36
CA HIS A 41 24.60 -5.27 18.21
C HIS A 41 25.78 -6.23 18.33
N ARG A 42 26.87 -5.96 17.60
CA ARG A 42 28.08 -6.78 17.61
C ARG A 42 28.68 -6.91 19.01
N ARG A 43 28.78 -5.80 19.74
CA ARG A 43 29.28 -5.78 21.10
C ARG A 43 28.41 -6.54 22.09
N ILE A 44 27.08 -6.49 21.94
CA ILE A 44 26.15 -7.27 22.78
C ILE A 44 26.37 -8.77 22.53
N LEU A 45 26.36 -9.22 21.28
CA LEU A 45 26.50 -10.64 20.94
C LEU A 45 27.89 -11.17 21.33
N PHE A 46 28.94 -10.37 21.13
CA PHE A 46 30.29 -10.73 21.54
C PHE A 46 30.41 -10.85 23.07
N ALA A 47 29.89 -9.89 23.84
CA ALA A 47 29.88 -9.98 25.31
C ALA A 47 29.08 -11.18 25.81
N MET A 48 27.94 -11.49 25.18
CA MET A 48 27.15 -12.68 25.54
C MET A 48 27.95 -13.98 25.26
N ASN A 49 28.71 -14.01 24.17
CA ASN A 49 29.61 -15.16 23.85
C ASN A 49 30.72 -15.31 24.88
N GLU A 50 31.43 -14.24 25.26
CA GLU A 50 32.46 -14.28 26.32
C GLU A 50 31.88 -14.73 27.67
N MET A 51 30.65 -14.32 27.97
CA MET A 51 29.95 -14.75 29.18
C MET A 51 29.48 -16.22 29.11
N GLY A 52 29.67 -16.95 27.99
CA GLY A 52 29.25 -18.32 27.79
C GLY A 52 27.70 -18.47 27.84
N MET A 53 26.98 -17.56 27.17
CA MET A 53 25.51 -17.52 27.21
C MET A 53 24.86 -18.15 25.96
N SER A 54 25.35 -19.32 25.57
CA SER A 54 24.74 -20.10 24.48
C SER A 54 23.32 -20.58 24.84
N ASN A 55 22.56 -20.96 23.82
CA ASN A 55 21.15 -21.37 23.96
C ASN A 55 20.92 -22.61 24.85
N ASP A 56 21.96 -23.43 25.09
CA ASP A 56 21.97 -24.61 25.98
C ASP A 56 22.25 -24.24 27.45
N LYS A 57 22.62 -23.00 27.74
CA LYS A 57 22.93 -22.52 29.09
C LYS A 57 21.78 -21.82 29.75
N PRO A 58 21.76 -21.72 31.08
CA PRO A 58 20.74 -20.97 31.80
C PRO A 58 20.68 -19.50 31.40
N PHE A 59 19.49 -18.92 31.44
CA PHE A 59 19.29 -17.48 31.30
C PHE A 59 20.06 -16.69 32.35
N LYS A 60 20.53 -15.51 31.99
CA LYS A 60 21.13 -14.52 32.93
C LYS A 60 20.33 -13.25 32.92
N LYS A 61 20.32 -12.50 34.04
CA LYS A 61 19.65 -11.20 34.16
C LYS A 61 20.17 -10.23 33.09
N SER A 62 19.25 -9.57 32.40
CA SER A 62 19.57 -8.60 31.35
C SER A 62 20.50 -7.50 31.85
N ALA A 63 20.32 -7.05 33.10
CA ALA A 63 21.21 -6.06 33.73
C ALA A 63 22.67 -6.49 33.78
N ARG A 64 22.97 -7.81 33.91
CA ARG A 64 24.33 -8.33 33.90
C ARG A 64 24.97 -8.20 32.50
N ILE A 65 24.19 -8.50 31.46
CA ILE A 65 24.63 -8.38 30.08
C ILE A 65 24.93 -6.92 29.75
N VAL A 66 23.98 -6.05 30.06
CA VAL A 66 24.10 -4.60 29.84
C VAL A 66 25.32 -4.04 30.56
N GLY A 67 25.53 -4.42 31.84
CA GLY A 67 26.69 -4.00 32.62
C GLY A 67 28.02 -4.44 32.01
N GLU A 68 28.12 -5.67 31.50
CA GLU A 68 29.31 -6.22 30.84
C GLU A 68 29.62 -5.45 29.55
N VAL A 69 28.60 -5.18 28.73
CA VAL A 69 28.74 -4.42 27.47
C VAL A 69 29.19 -2.98 27.75
N LEU A 70 28.59 -2.31 28.73
CA LEU A 70 28.93 -0.93 29.09
C LEU A 70 30.34 -0.81 29.67
N GLY A 71 30.70 -1.74 30.54
CA GLY A 71 32.01 -1.72 31.21
C GLY A 71 33.20 -2.05 30.32
N LYS A 72 32.96 -2.86 29.28
CA LYS A 72 34.07 -3.37 28.45
C LYS A 72 34.13 -2.75 27.05
N TYR A 73 32.98 -2.49 26.40
CA TYR A 73 32.95 -2.26 24.95
C TYR A 73 32.16 -1.01 24.51
N HIS A 74 31.10 -0.62 25.20
CA HIS A 74 30.19 0.40 24.72
C HIS A 74 29.93 1.51 25.72
N PRO A 75 30.75 2.60 25.76
CA PRO A 75 30.69 3.66 26.78
C PRO A 75 29.53 4.65 26.49
N HIS A 76 28.28 4.14 26.42
CA HIS A 76 27.08 4.94 26.17
C HIS A 76 25.99 4.57 27.18
N GLY A 77 24.78 5.18 27.06
CA GLY A 77 23.68 4.94 28.00
C GLY A 77 23.17 3.49 28.01
N ASP A 78 22.85 2.98 29.19
CA ASP A 78 22.31 1.65 29.44
C ASP A 78 21.01 1.37 28.68
N LEU A 79 20.15 2.37 28.55
CA LEU A 79 18.90 2.26 27.78
C LEU A 79 19.14 1.95 26.28
N ALA A 80 20.23 2.45 25.71
CA ALA A 80 20.57 2.16 24.31
C ALA A 80 20.98 0.69 24.13
N VAL A 81 21.79 0.17 25.03
CA VAL A 81 22.24 -1.23 25.01
C VAL A 81 21.05 -2.16 25.30
N TYR A 82 20.29 -1.88 26.37
CA TYR A 82 19.14 -2.70 26.72
C TYR A 82 18.06 -2.69 25.66
N GLY A 83 17.69 -1.52 25.14
CA GLY A 83 16.70 -1.38 24.07
C GLY A 83 17.10 -2.12 22.78
N THR A 84 18.41 -2.13 22.45
CA THR A 84 18.92 -2.91 21.31
C THR A 84 18.80 -4.41 21.56
N MET A 85 19.17 -4.87 22.75
CA MET A 85 19.03 -6.30 23.12
C MET A 85 17.57 -6.73 23.13
N VAL A 86 16.66 -5.90 23.65
CA VAL A 86 15.20 -6.13 23.61
C VAL A 86 14.72 -6.31 22.18
N ARG A 87 15.10 -5.42 21.27
CA ARG A 87 14.67 -5.53 19.85
C ARG A 87 15.15 -6.81 19.19
N MET A 88 16.34 -7.31 19.51
CA MET A 88 16.86 -8.59 18.98
C MET A 88 16.07 -9.81 19.49
N ALA A 89 15.27 -9.65 20.56
CA ALA A 89 14.42 -10.69 21.13
C ALA A 89 12.94 -10.56 20.75
N GLN A 90 12.57 -9.55 19.95
CA GLN A 90 11.16 -9.31 19.56
C GLN A 90 10.86 -9.94 18.20
N ASP A 91 9.94 -10.90 18.15
CA ASP A 91 9.55 -11.67 16.97
C ASP A 91 8.79 -10.86 15.91
N PHE A 92 8.28 -9.69 16.29
CA PHE A 92 7.67 -8.72 15.37
C PHE A 92 8.67 -7.69 14.80
N ASN A 93 9.92 -7.66 15.31
CA ASN A 93 11.00 -6.79 14.81
C ASN A 93 12.06 -7.55 14.02
N TYR A 94 12.42 -8.77 14.44
CA TYR A 94 13.43 -9.60 13.81
C TYR A 94 12.80 -10.82 13.14
N ARG A 95 13.17 -11.05 11.88
CA ARG A 95 12.68 -12.22 11.13
C ARG A 95 13.24 -13.52 11.69
N TYR A 96 14.51 -13.49 12.15
CA TYR A 96 15.19 -14.55 12.89
C TYR A 96 15.81 -13.94 14.13
N LEU A 97 15.30 -14.33 15.29
CA LEU A 97 15.75 -13.79 16.57
C LEU A 97 17.21 -14.09 16.83
N LEU A 98 17.93 -13.11 17.42
CA LEU A 98 19.33 -13.28 17.84
C LEU A 98 19.46 -13.43 19.35
N VAL A 99 18.45 -13.02 20.11
CA VAL A 99 18.40 -13.10 21.57
C VAL A 99 17.12 -13.81 21.95
N GLU A 100 17.22 -14.80 22.82
CA GLU A 100 16.08 -15.43 23.48
C GLU A 100 15.81 -14.69 24.81
N GLY A 101 14.62 -14.11 24.92
CA GLY A 101 14.20 -13.33 26.10
C GLY A 101 13.27 -14.12 27.01
N HIS A 102 13.44 -13.96 28.33
CA HIS A 102 12.54 -14.51 29.34
C HIS A 102 12.00 -13.37 30.22
N GLY A 103 10.67 -13.21 30.23
CA GLY A 103 9.96 -12.10 30.87
C GLY A 103 9.24 -11.21 29.84
N ASN A 104 8.95 -9.96 30.23
CA ASN A 104 8.28 -9.01 29.35
C ASN A 104 9.32 -8.22 28.54
N PHE A 105 9.39 -8.51 27.24
CA PHE A 105 10.23 -7.83 26.23
C PHE A 105 9.43 -6.85 25.37
N GLY A 106 8.28 -6.37 25.83
CA GLY A 106 7.41 -5.47 25.07
C GLY A 106 6.43 -6.21 24.17
N SER A 107 5.59 -5.48 23.48
CA SER A 107 4.57 -6.02 22.56
C SER A 107 4.45 -5.24 21.27
N ILE A 108 3.74 -5.81 20.30
CA ILE A 108 3.41 -5.14 19.03
C ILE A 108 2.45 -3.94 19.23
N ASP A 109 1.83 -3.82 20.41
CA ASP A 109 1.02 -2.68 20.82
C ASP A 109 1.84 -1.48 21.28
N GLY A 110 3.17 -1.62 21.31
CA GLY A 110 4.09 -0.56 21.72
C GLY A 110 4.37 -0.54 23.21
N ASP A 111 3.94 -1.55 23.96
CA ASP A 111 4.32 -1.68 25.36
C ASP A 111 5.83 -1.80 25.50
N SER A 112 6.36 -1.07 26.46
CA SER A 112 7.79 -1.12 26.77
C SER A 112 8.17 -2.43 27.45
N ALA A 113 9.39 -2.90 27.20
CA ALA A 113 9.95 -4.01 27.96
C ALA A 113 10.02 -3.65 29.46
N ALA A 114 9.90 -4.65 30.31
CA ALA A 114 10.14 -4.50 31.75
C ALA A 114 11.60 -4.06 32.00
N ALA A 115 11.86 -3.38 33.13
CA ALA A 115 13.21 -2.97 33.46
C ALA A 115 14.20 -4.16 33.48
N MET A 116 15.45 -3.94 33.04
CA MET A 116 16.48 -4.97 32.84
C MET A 116 16.80 -5.84 34.08
N ARG A 117 16.42 -5.38 35.28
CA ARG A 117 16.55 -6.14 36.53
C ARG A 117 15.52 -7.28 36.66
N TYR A 118 14.43 -7.22 35.90
CA TYR A 118 13.36 -8.24 35.92
C TYR A 118 13.48 -9.25 34.78
N THR A 119 13.97 -8.83 33.64
CA THR A 119 14.12 -9.68 32.46
C THR A 119 15.40 -10.49 32.48
N GLU A 120 15.39 -11.61 31.78
CA GLU A 120 16.52 -12.49 31.60
C GLU A 120 16.72 -12.79 30.08
N ALA A 121 17.94 -13.04 29.67
CA ALA A 121 18.25 -13.30 28.27
C ALA A 121 19.37 -14.33 28.10
N ARG A 122 19.44 -14.95 26.93
CA ARG A 122 20.54 -15.74 26.40
C ARG A 122 20.55 -15.63 24.87
N MET A 123 21.60 -16.12 24.22
CA MET A 123 21.65 -16.14 22.76
C MET A 123 20.64 -17.16 22.19
N GLU A 124 20.01 -16.81 21.09
CA GLU A 124 19.28 -17.77 20.27
C GLU A 124 20.22 -18.76 19.61
N LYS A 125 19.68 -19.96 19.26
CA LYS A 125 20.46 -21.03 18.65
C LYS A 125 21.15 -20.58 17.35
N ILE A 126 20.47 -19.81 16.53
CA ILE A 126 20.98 -19.31 15.25
C ILE A 126 22.14 -18.33 15.43
N THR A 127 22.21 -17.64 16.57
CA THR A 127 23.26 -16.65 16.86
C THR A 127 24.65 -17.26 16.96
N ALA A 128 24.73 -18.53 17.35
CA ALA A 128 26.02 -19.26 17.36
C ALA A 128 26.68 -19.29 15.97
N GLU A 129 25.88 -19.35 14.91
CA GLU A 129 26.38 -19.34 13.52
C GLU A 129 27.00 -17.99 13.10
N LEU A 130 26.69 -16.87 13.81
CA LEU A 130 27.38 -15.59 13.59
C LEU A 130 28.78 -15.53 14.24
N LEU A 131 28.98 -16.30 15.32
CA LEU A 131 30.15 -16.26 16.19
C LEU A 131 31.08 -17.46 15.99
N GLU A 132 30.62 -18.45 15.22
CA GLU A 132 31.41 -19.66 14.95
C GLU A 132 32.78 -19.30 14.40
N ASP A 133 33.82 -19.98 14.94
CA ASP A 133 35.23 -19.81 14.56
C ASP A 133 35.85 -18.43 14.90
N ILE A 134 35.21 -17.60 15.75
CA ILE A 134 35.77 -16.31 16.15
C ILE A 134 37.16 -16.40 16.81
N ASP A 135 37.46 -17.54 17.45
CA ASP A 135 38.73 -17.81 18.14
C ASP A 135 39.84 -18.34 17.20
N LYS A 136 39.56 -18.47 15.90
CA LYS A 136 40.46 -19.03 14.89
C LYS A 136 41.11 -17.99 13.97
N ASP A 137 41.31 -16.77 14.46
CA ASP A 137 41.90 -15.65 13.70
C ASP A 137 41.20 -15.36 12.37
N THR A 138 39.88 -15.57 12.35
CA THR A 138 39.04 -15.42 11.15
C THR A 138 38.67 -13.97 10.83
N ILE A 139 38.84 -13.05 11.77
CA ILE A 139 38.48 -11.65 11.70
C ILE A 139 39.59 -10.76 12.23
N ASP A 140 39.46 -9.45 11.96
CA ASP A 140 40.35 -8.45 12.51
C ASP A 140 39.83 -7.92 13.85
N TRP A 141 40.75 -7.63 14.74
CA TRP A 141 40.50 -7.11 16.08
C TRP A 141 40.92 -5.64 16.16
N ARG A 142 40.28 -4.87 17.05
CA ARG A 142 40.70 -3.51 17.39
C ARG A 142 40.61 -3.30 18.90
N LYS A 143 41.32 -2.32 19.40
CA LYS A 143 41.18 -1.92 20.79
C LYS A 143 39.80 -1.38 21.09
N ASN A 144 39.29 -1.63 22.31
CA ASN A 144 38.07 -1.02 22.83
C ASN A 144 38.31 0.47 23.13
N PHE A 145 37.32 1.13 23.75
CA PHE A 145 37.35 2.58 23.97
C PHE A 145 38.44 3.07 24.94
N ASP A 146 39.00 2.23 25.82
CA ASP A 146 40.06 2.55 26.79
C ASP A 146 41.37 1.80 26.55
N ASP A 147 41.53 1.15 25.40
CA ASP A 147 42.67 0.32 24.94
C ASP A 147 42.98 -0.86 25.86
N SER A 148 42.09 -1.20 26.80
CA SER A 148 42.34 -2.28 27.79
C SER A 148 42.06 -3.69 27.23
N LEU A 149 41.11 -3.78 26.28
CA LEU A 149 40.66 -5.05 25.69
C LEU A 149 40.61 -4.95 24.15
N ASP A 150 40.54 -6.11 23.50
CA ASP A 150 40.29 -6.21 22.08
C ASP A 150 38.81 -6.50 21.81
N GLU A 151 38.25 -5.87 20.80
CA GLU A 151 36.89 -6.13 20.32
C GLU A 151 36.92 -6.49 18.82
N PRO A 152 35.98 -7.34 18.34
CA PRO A 152 35.96 -7.71 16.93
C PRO A 152 35.50 -6.53 16.07
N THR A 153 36.15 -6.28 14.94
CA THR A 153 35.72 -5.29 13.95
C THR A 153 34.47 -5.73 13.21
N VAL A 154 34.31 -7.04 12.99
CA VAL A 154 33.23 -7.74 12.33
C VAL A 154 33.12 -9.15 12.90
N LEU A 155 31.96 -9.79 12.84
CA LEU A 155 31.83 -11.21 13.21
C LEU A 155 32.12 -12.13 12.00
N PRO A 156 32.49 -13.40 12.22
CA PRO A 156 32.69 -14.39 11.16
C PRO A 156 31.44 -14.60 10.28
N ALA A 157 30.26 -14.43 10.87
CA ALA A 157 28.95 -14.32 10.21
C ALA A 157 28.70 -15.38 9.13
N LYS A 158 28.54 -16.65 9.53
CA LYS A 158 28.11 -17.72 8.63
C LYS A 158 26.74 -17.46 8.02
N LEU A 159 25.88 -16.70 8.72
CA LEU A 159 24.56 -16.25 8.24
C LEU A 159 24.69 -14.97 7.40
N PRO A 160 23.94 -14.82 6.30
CA PRO A 160 23.81 -13.56 5.54
C PRO A 160 22.92 -12.55 6.29
N ASN A 161 23.31 -12.18 7.53
CA ASN A 161 22.45 -11.52 8.50
C ASN A 161 21.94 -10.15 8.04
N LEU A 162 22.70 -9.40 7.23
CA LEU A 162 22.24 -8.09 6.73
C LEU A 162 20.92 -8.18 5.97
N LEU A 163 20.80 -9.12 5.05
CA LEU A 163 19.56 -9.34 4.30
C LEU A 163 18.58 -10.23 5.08
N LEU A 164 19.05 -11.11 5.94
CA LEU A 164 18.23 -12.03 6.72
C LEU A 164 17.31 -11.27 7.69
N ASN A 165 17.85 -10.34 8.47
CA ASN A 165 17.12 -9.57 9.46
C ASN A 165 16.88 -8.11 9.06
N GLY A 166 17.52 -7.67 7.98
CA GLY A 166 17.50 -6.28 7.58
C GLY A 166 18.22 -5.35 8.54
N ALA A 167 18.16 -4.06 8.26
CA ALA A 167 18.71 -3.02 9.15
C ALA A 167 18.03 -1.68 8.94
N ILE A 168 17.80 -0.94 10.02
CA ILE A 168 17.23 0.40 9.99
C ILE A 168 18.17 1.32 10.76
N GLY A 169 18.50 2.47 10.19
CA GLY A 169 19.36 3.45 10.87
C GLY A 169 19.26 4.83 10.25
N ILE A 170 19.33 5.85 11.11
CA ILE A 170 19.35 7.25 10.71
C ILE A 170 20.73 7.81 11.08
N ALA A 171 21.50 8.20 10.08
CA ALA A 171 22.79 8.85 10.23
C ALA A 171 22.70 10.32 9.84
N VAL A 172 23.84 11.02 9.87
CA VAL A 172 23.90 12.42 9.41
C VAL A 172 23.88 12.44 7.88
N GLY A 173 22.85 13.08 7.31
CA GLY A 173 22.70 13.23 5.85
C GLY A 173 22.32 11.96 5.09
N MET A 174 22.14 10.81 5.75
CA MET A 174 21.78 9.55 5.11
C MET A 174 21.03 8.62 6.06
N ALA A 175 20.25 7.69 5.49
CA ALA A 175 19.55 6.67 6.26
C ALA A 175 19.65 5.32 5.56
N THR A 176 19.55 4.24 6.32
CA THR A 176 19.42 2.88 5.83
C THR A 176 18.10 2.29 6.26
N ASN A 177 17.45 1.55 5.37
CA ASN A 177 16.22 0.81 5.63
C ASN A 177 16.21 -0.45 4.75
N ILE A 178 16.89 -1.48 5.20
CA ILE A 178 17.06 -2.75 4.49
C ILE A 178 16.00 -3.71 5.01
N PRO A 179 15.12 -4.25 4.15
CA PRO A 179 14.09 -5.18 4.57
C PRO A 179 14.67 -6.58 4.88
N PRO A 180 14.04 -7.35 5.78
CA PRO A 180 14.39 -8.73 6.05
C PRO A 180 13.93 -9.67 4.94
N HIS A 181 14.55 -10.88 4.87
CA HIS A 181 14.29 -11.90 3.84
C HIS A 181 14.20 -13.31 4.44
N ASN A 182 13.68 -14.24 3.66
CA ASN A 182 13.64 -15.65 4.01
C ASN A 182 15.02 -16.30 3.84
N LEU A 183 15.44 -17.11 4.83
CA LEU A 183 16.75 -17.77 4.81
C LEU A 183 16.92 -18.71 3.62
N GLY A 184 15.92 -19.54 3.34
CA GLY A 184 15.99 -20.49 2.22
C GLY A 184 16.16 -19.80 0.88
N GLU A 185 15.41 -18.72 0.65
CA GLU A 185 15.51 -17.91 -0.57
C GLU A 185 16.89 -17.24 -0.70
N LEU A 186 17.44 -16.72 0.40
CA LEU A 186 18.79 -16.12 0.40
C LEU A 186 19.87 -17.16 0.10
N VAL A 187 19.79 -18.33 0.74
CA VAL A 187 20.75 -19.42 0.48
C VAL A 187 20.69 -19.84 -0.98
N ASP A 188 19.50 -20.08 -1.54
CA ASP A 188 19.35 -20.47 -2.95
C ASP A 188 19.92 -19.40 -3.90
N GLY A 189 19.65 -18.11 -3.60
CA GLY A 189 20.22 -16.99 -4.36
C GLY A 189 21.74 -16.89 -4.27
N ILE A 190 22.33 -17.11 -3.09
CA ILE A 190 23.78 -17.12 -2.90
C ILE A 190 24.41 -18.30 -3.66
N LEU A 191 23.83 -19.50 -3.58
CA LEU A 191 24.28 -20.67 -4.32
C LEU A 191 24.27 -20.43 -5.84
N ALA A 192 23.17 -19.87 -6.35
CA ALA A 192 23.05 -19.51 -7.78
C ALA A 192 24.12 -18.49 -8.21
N LEU A 193 24.42 -17.50 -7.36
CA LEU A 193 25.47 -16.49 -7.63
C LEU A 193 26.89 -17.07 -7.58
N ILE A 194 27.15 -18.04 -6.69
CA ILE A 194 28.44 -18.76 -6.65
C ILE A 194 28.62 -19.60 -7.92
N GLU A 195 27.58 -20.22 -8.45
CA GLU A 195 27.61 -21.02 -9.67
C GLU A 195 27.72 -20.17 -10.93
N ASN A 196 27.03 -19.08 -10.98
CA ASN A 196 27.05 -18.14 -12.11
C ASN A 196 27.27 -16.70 -11.61
N LYS A 197 28.54 -16.25 -11.66
CA LYS A 197 28.93 -14.90 -11.24
C LYS A 197 28.31 -13.79 -12.08
N ASP A 198 27.89 -14.10 -13.31
CA ASP A 198 27.32 -13.15 -14.26
C ASP A 198 25.77 -13.12 -14.23
N ILE A 199 25.15 -13.90 -13.35
CA ILE A 199 23.70 -13.95 -13.19
C ILE A 199 23.11 -12.54 -13.04
N GLU A 200 22.05 -12.24 -13.80
CA GLU A 200 21.36 -10.97 -13.73
C GLU A 200 20.45 -10.86 -12.49
N ILE A 201 20.19 -9.63 -12.03
CA ILE A 201 19.36 -9.41 -10.82
C ILE A 201 17.95 -9.97 -11.00
N LEU A 202 17.37 -9.89 -12.20
CA LEU A 202 16.04 -10.45 -12.48
C LEU A 202 16.03 -11.99 -12.40
N GLU A 203 17.12 -12.63 -12.75
CA GLU A 203 17.29 -14.09 -12.61
C GLU A 203 17.47 -14.47 -11.14
N LEU A 204 18.24 -13.68 -10.36
CA LEU A 204 18.34 -13.86 -8.91
C LEU A 204 16.99 -13.76 -8.20
N MET A 205 16.05 -12.98 -8.73
CA MET A 205 14.70 -12.86 -8.19
C MET A 205 13.84 -14.12 -8.39
N ASN A 206 14.27 -15.10 -9.16
CA ASN A 206 13.64 -16.42 -9.19
C ASN A 206 13.87 -17.18 -7.89
N PHE A 207 15.00 -16.93 -7.22
CA PHE A 207 15.39 -17.51 -5.94
C PHE A 207 14.97 -16.60 -4.77
N ILE A 208 15.30 -15.31 -4.82
CA ILE A 208 14.99 -14.30 -3.80
C ILE A 208 13.78 -13.48 -4.30
N LYS A 209 12.59 -13.93 -3.95
CA LYS A 209 11.33 -13.37 -4.51
C LYS A 209 11.04 -11.94 -4.07
N GLY A 210 11.48 -11.57 -2.86
CA GLY A 210 11.22 -10.28 -2.24
C GLY A 210 11.43 -10.30 -0.73
N PRO A 211 11.23 -9.17 -0.04
CA PRO A 211 11.24 -9.10 1.41
C PRO A 211 10.29 -10.10 2.07
N ASP A 212 10.66 -10.56 3.27
CA ASP A 212 9.87 -11.45 4.09
C ASP A 212 9.80 -10.90 5.51
N PHE A 213 8.75 -10.14 5.79
CA PHE A 213 8.60 -9.42 7.05
C PHE A 213 8.20 -10.35 8.19
N PRO A 214 8.69 -10.12 9.44
CA PRO A 214 8.34 -10.93 10.59
C PRO A 214 6.84 -10.93 10.90
N THR A 215 6.14 -9.84 10.61
CA THR A 215 4.69 -9.67 10.82
C THR A 215 3.83 -10.22 9.68
N GLY A 216 4.43 -10.87 8.66
CA GLY A 216 3.70 -11.35 7.49
C GLY A 216 3.27 -10.22 6.56
N ALA A 217 1.96 -10.03 6.43
CA ALA A 217 1.33 -9.05 5.56
C ALA A 217 1.49 -9.35 4.05
N ILE A 218 0.97 -8.48 3.22
CA ILE A 218 0.92 -8.66 1.75
C ILE A 218 1.68 -7.52 1.07
N ILE A 219 2.61 -7.86 0.20
CA ILE A 219 3.25 -6.91 -0.70
C ILE A 219 2.40 -6.78 -1.97
N ASP A 220 2.02 -5.56 -2.31
CA ASP A 220 1.19 -5.20 -3.44
C ASP A 220 2.08 -4.82 -4.64
N GLY A 221 2.20 -5.75 -5.59
CA GLY A 221 3.02 -5.61 -6.78
C GLY A 221 4.52 -5.90 -6.61
N ARG A 222 5.20 -6.15 -7.71
CA ARG A 222 6.64 -6.48 -7.76
C ARG A 222 7.52 -5.31 -8.22
N ALA A 223 6.94 -4.26 -8.79
CA ALA A 223 7.70 -3.15 -9.37
C ALA A 223 8.67 -2.49 -8.38
N GLY A 224 8.19 -2.20 -7.16
CA GLY A 224 9.02 -1.62 -6.09
C GLY A 224 10.13 -2.54 -5.60
N ILE A 225 9.93 -3.87 -5.61
CA ILE A 225 10.97 -4.86 -5.27
C ILE A 225 12.05 -4.87 -6.36
N ILE A 226 11.65 -4.91 -7.63
CA ILE A 226 12.58 -4.90 -8.78
C ILE A 226 13.44 -3.64 -8.76
N GLU A 227 12.83 -2.48 -8.53
CA GLU A 227 13.53 -1.20 -8.42
C GLU A 227 14.55 -1.23 -7.27
N ALA A 228 14.11 -1.67 -6.07
CA ALA A 228 14.96 -1.77 -4.90
C ALA A 228 16.17 -2.69 -5.12
N TYR A 229 15.96 -3.85 -5.72
CA TYR A 229 17.02 -4.81 -5.95
C TYR A 229 18.00 -4.40 -7.07
N LYS A 230 17.53 -3.64 -8.08
CA LYS A 230 18.39 -3.11 -9.15
C LYS A 230 19.20 -1.89 -8.73
N THR A 231 18.63 -1.00 -7.93
CA THR A 231 19.22 0.32 -7.66
C THR A 231 19.65 0.51 -6.20
N GLY A 232 19.28 -0.39 -5.31
CA GLY A 232 19.43 -0.21 -3.86
C GLY A 232 18.40 0.74 -3.25
N ARG A 233 17.43 1.26 -4.02
CA ARG A 233 16.35 2.12 -3.56
C ARG A 233 15.04 1.73 -4.22
N GLY A 234 13.94 1.77 -3.48
CA GLY A 234 12.61 1.45 -4.01
C GLY A 234 11.51 1.71 -3.01
N LYS A 235 10.27 1.68 -3.49
CA LYS A 235 9.07 1.84 -2.67
C LYS A 235 8.23 0.58 -2.78
N ILE A 236 8.07 -0.13 -1.68
CA ILE A 236 7.28 -1.35 -1.61
C ILE A 236 5.99 -1.05 -0.88
N LYS A 237 4.86 -1.22 -1.55
CA LYS A 237 3.53 -1.08 -0.94
C LYS A 237 3.22 -2.34 -0.15
N VAL A 238 2.93 -2.19 1.14
CA VAL A 238 2.62 -3.28 2.06
C VAL A 238 1.27 -3.03 2.70
N ARG A 239 0.40 -4.03 2.70
CA ARG A 239 -0.92 -3.96 3.33
C ARG A 239 -1.14 -5.11 4.29
N GLY A 240 -1.94 -4.86 5.31
CA GLY A 240 -2.37 -5.89 6.24
C GLY A 240 -3.18 -6.98 5.56
N LYS A 241 -3.09 -8.19 6.08
CA LYS A 241 -3.91 -9.31 5.63
C LYS A 241 -5.27 -9.23 6.30
N VAL A 242 -6.30 -9.28 5.48
CA VAL A 242 -7.67 -9.07 5.89
C VAL A 242 -8.57 -10.12 5.28
N ASP A 243 -9.47 -10.66 6.09
CA ASP A 243 -10.55 -11.56 5.70
C ASP A 243 -11.90 -10.92 6.04
N ILE A 244 -12.93 -11.15 5.22
CA ILE A 244 -14.30 -10.68 5.45
C ILE A 244 -15.16 -11.87 5.85
N GLU A 245 -15.73 -11.80 7.05
CA GLU A 245 -16.63 -12.83 7.60
C GLU A 245 -18.07 -12.28 7.58
N GLU A 246 -18.92 -12.85 6.73
CA GLU A 246 -20.34 -12.52 6.72
C GLU A 246 -21.07 -13.18 7.88
N GLN A 247 -21.95 -12.46 8.55
CA GLN A 247 -22.78 -12.94 9.65
C GLN A 247 -24.20 -13.25 9.17
N LYS A 248 -24.85 -14.24 9.82
CA LYS A 248 -26.24 -14.64 9.51
C LYS A 248 -27.28 -13.51 9.66
N ASN A 249 -26.96 -12.44 10.36
CA ASN A 249 -27.82 -11.28 10.60
C ASN A 249 -27.71 -10.19 9.53
N GLY A 250 -26.94 -10.43 8.43
CA GLY A 250 -26.69 -9.46 7.37
C GLY A 250 -25.67 -8.38 7.73
N LYS A 251 -24.90 -8.56 8.81
CA LYS A 251 -23.69 -7.78 9.13
C LYS A 251 -22.46 -8.51 8.61
N ALA A 252 -21.35 -7.81 8.46
CA ALA A 252 -20.07 -8.39 8.14
C ALA A 252 -18.99 -7.89 9.11
N ASN A 253 -18.00 -8.75 9.35
CA ASN A 253 -16.81 -8.42 10.11
C ASN A 253 -15.60 -8.37 9.17
N ILE A 254 -14.85 -7.31 9.23
CA ILE A 254 -13.52 -7.21 8.62
C ILE A 254 -12.53 -7.66 9.69
N ILE A 255 -11.82 -8.76 9.43
CA ILE A 255 -10.86 -9.35 10.36
C ILE A 255 -9.46 -9.08 9.87
N VAL A 256 -8.68 -8.31 10.62
CA VAL A 256 -7.26 -8.08 10.33
C VAL A 256 -6.43 -9.10 11.08
N SER A 257 -5.77 -10.00 10.37
CA SER A 257 -4.94 -11.08 10.92
C SER A 257 -3.44 -10.77 10.89
N GLU A 258 -2.99 -9.91 9.98
CA GLU A 258 -1.60 -9.47 9.87
C GLU A 258 -1.55 -7.97 9.56
N ILE A 259 -0.58 -7.26 10.15
CA ILE A 259 -0.39 -5.82 9.94
C ILE A 259 0.96 -5.53 9.27
N PRO A 260 1.10 -4.41 8.54
CA PRO A 260 2.37 -4.01 7.94
C PRO A 260 3.52 -3.96 8.96
N TYR A 261 4.71 -4.32 8.50
CA TYR A 261 5.92 -4.31 9.31
C TYR A 261 6.20 -2.93 9.92
N GLN A 262 6.60 -2.90 11.18
CA GLN A 262 6.88 -1.69 11.98
C GLN A 262 5.65 -0.84 12.34
N LEU A 263 4.47 -1.32 12.09
CA LEU A 263 3.24 -0.66 12.51
C LEU A 263 2.92 -1.02 13.96
N ASN A 264 2.57 -0.01 14.75
CA ASN A 264 2.03 -0.20 16.10
C ASN A 264 0.54 -0.52 16.02
N LYS A 265 0.13 -1.70 16.54
CA LYS A 265 -1.25 -2.19 16.46
C LYS A 265 -2.23 -1.31 17.22
N ALA A 266 -1.89 -0.87 18.43
CA ALA A 266 -2.74 0.01 19.23
C ALA A 266 -2.98 1.37 18.56
N ASN A 267 -1.94 1.97 17.99
CA ASN A 267 -2.06 3.22 17.24
C ASN A 267 -2.95 3.07 15.99
N LEU A 268 -2.88 1.92 15.30
CA LEU A 268 -3.77 1.63 14.17
C LEU A 268 -5.23 1.60 14.63
N ILE A 269 -5.53 0.89 15.70
CA ILE A 269 -6.88 0.79 16.27
C ILE A 269 -7.40 2.17 16.69
N GLU A 270 -6.58 2.95 17.38
CA GLU A 270 -6.93 4.32 17.77
C GLU A 270 -7.20 5.23 16.56
N LYS A 271 -6.38 5.13 15.50
CA LYS A 271 -6.59 5.88 14.26
C LYS A 271 -7.90 5.53 13.58
N ILE A 272 -8.26 4.23 13.53
CA ILE A 272 -9.57 3.78 13.01
C ILE A 272 -10.71 4.36 13.85
N ALA A 273 -10.64 4.26 15.18
CA ALA A 273 -11.63 4.81 16.08
C ALA A 273 -11.81 6.33 15.93
N ASN A 274 -10.73 7.07 15.71
CA ASN A 274 -10.77 8.52 15.47
C ASN A 274 -11.45 8.85 14.14
N LEU A 275 -11.19 8.09 13.06
CA LEU A 275 -11.87 8.27 11.77
C LEU A 275 -13.39 8.05 11.87
N VAL A 276 -13.83 7.11 12.72
CA VAL A 276 -15.25 6.91 13.00
C VAL A 276 -15.85 8.10 13.77
N LYS A 277 -15.16 8.60 14.80
CA LYS A 277 -15.58 9.79 15.57
C LYS A 277 -15.68 11.04 14.69
N GLU A 278 -14.72 11.22 13.78
CA GLU A 278 -14.68 12.34 12.82
C GLU A 278 -15.69 12.17 11.67
N LYS A 279 -16.46 11.07 11.65
CA LYS A 279 -17.43 10.74 10.60
C LYS A 279 -16.84 10.62 9.21
N LYS A 280 -15.57 10.30 9.08
CA LYS A 280 -14.89 9.97 7.82
C LYS A 280 -15.20 8.55 7.36
N ILE A 281 -15.41 7.63 8.32
CA ILE A 281 -15.87 6.27 8.10
C ILE A 281 -17.09 6.09 9.01
N THR A 282 -18.28 6.11 8.43
CA THR A 282 -19.55 6.05 9.17
C THR A 282 -20.13 4.64 9.23
N GLU A 283 -19.62 3.74 8.44
CA GLU A 283 -20.12 2.40 8.18
C GLU A 283 -19.71 1.37 9.27
N ILE A 284 -18.77 1.73 10.13
CA ILE A 284 -18.31 0.87 11.24
C ILE A 284 -19.27 1.00 12.42
N SER A 285 -19.72 -0.15 12.97
CA SER A 285 -20.57 -0.21 14.17
C SER A 285 -19.76 -0.47 15.44
N ASP A 286 -18.71 -1.29 15.38
CA ASP A 286 -17.88 -1.65 16.52
C ASP A 286 -16.44 -1.99 16.09
N LEU A 287 -15.49 -1.84 17.02
CA LEU A 287 -14.07 -2.09 16.80
C LEU A 287 -13.49 -2.75 18.05
N ARG A 288 -13.00 -3.98 17.90
CA ARG A 288 -12.45 -4.77 19.01
C ARG A 288 -11.08 -5.34 18.68
N ASP A 289 -10.23 -5.41 19.68
CA ASP A 289 -8.97 -6.16 19.62
C ASP A 289 -9.16 -7.51 20.33
N GLU A 290 -9.17 -8.58 19.56
CA GLU A 290 -9.29 -9.96 20.03
C GLU A 290 -7.95 -10.72 19.91
N SER A 291 -6.84 -9.98 19.72
CA SER A 291 -5.50 -10.58 19.61
C SER A 291 -5.12 -11.36 20.87
N ASN A 292 -4.50 -12.51 20.67
CA ASN A 292 -4.08 -13.40 21.74
C ASN A 292 -2.70 -14.03 21.42
N ARG A 293 -2.32 -15.12 22.10
CA ARG A 293 -1.06 -15.84 21.87
C ARG A 293 -1.00 -16.56 20.52
N GLU A 294 -2.13 -16.76 19.86
CA GLU A 294 -2.22 -17.42 18.55
C GLU A 294 -1.96 -16.42 17.41
N GLY A 295 -2.12 -15.11 17.66
CA GLY A 295 -1.84 -14.07 16.69
C GLY A 295 -2.69 -12.81 16.83
N ILE A 296 -2.55 -11.95 15.85
CA ILE A 296 -3.32 -10.71 15.72
C ILE A 296 -4.73 -11.03 15.22
N ARG A 297 -5.74 -10.47 15.89
CA ARG A 297 -7.14 -10.49 15.44
C ARG A 297 -7.81 -9.17 15.81
N ILE A 298 -7.82 -8.22 14.87
CA ILE A 298 -8.58 -6.98 15.01
C ILE A 298 -9.91 -7.19 14.30
N VAL A 299 -11.03 -7.03 15.01
CA VAL A 299 -12.38 -7.22 14.48
C VAL A 299 -13.03 -5.84 14.28
N ILE A 300 -13.39 -5.54 13.05
CA ILE A 300 -14.07 -4.31 12.64
C ILE A 300 -15.46 -4.70 12.15
N GLU A 301 -16.48 -4.43 12.97
CA GLU A 301 -17.86 -4.77 12.65
C GLU A 301 -18.48 -3.69 11.73
N VAL A 302 -18.94 -4.10 10.55
CA VAL A 302 -19.60 -3.25 9.57
C VAL A 302 -21.11 -3.22 9.84
N LYS A 303 -21.74 -2.06 9.69
CA LYS A 303 -23.19 -1.89 9.85
C LYS A 303 -23.97 -2.73 8.85
N LYS A 304 -25.17 -3.15 9.23
CA LYS A 304 -26.08 -3.89 8.33
C LYS A 304 -26.43 -3.04 7.11
N GLY A 305 -26.31 -3.61 5.92
CA GLY A 305 -26.62 -2.95 4.65
C GLY A 305 -25.47 -2.12 4.07
N GLU A 306 -24.31 -2.10 4.72
CA GLU A 306 -23.11 -1.45 4.18
C GLU A 306 -22.16 -2.50 3.54
N GLU A 307 -21.43 -2.06 2.53
CA GLU A 307 -20.51 -2.93 1.78
C GLU A 307 -19.14 -3.04 2.47
N PRO A 308 -18.72 -4.26 2.92
CA PRO A 308 -17.47 -4.42 3.65
C PRO A 308 -16.23 -4.06 2.82
N GLU A 309 -16.24 -4.30 1.51
CA GLU A 309 -15.12 -3.98 0.61
C GLU A 309 -14.92 -2.46 0.49
N LEU A 310 -15.99 -1.69 0.46
CA LEU A 310 -15.93 -0.23 0.47
C LEU A 310 -15.29 0.29 1.77
N VAL A 311 -15.66 -0.29 2.91
CA VAL A 311 -15.06 0.03 4.21
C VAL A 311 -13.59 -0.34 4.23
N LEU A 312 -13.23 -1.50 3.70
CA LEU A 312 -11.85 -1.95 3.59
C LEU A 312 -11.00 -1.00 2.73
N ASN A 313 -11.51 -0.54 1.60
CA ASN A 313 -10.85 0.44 0.75
C ASN A 313 -10.62 1.76 1.50
N LYS A 314 -11.61 2.23 2.29
CA LYS A 314 -11.46 3.40 3.15
C LYS A 314 -10.37 3.19 4.22
N LEU A 315 -10.31 2.01 4.84
CA LEU A 315 -9.27 1.66 5.81
C LEU A 315 -7.88 1.69 5.18
N TYR A 316 -7.69 1.10 4.00
CA TYR A 316 -6.42 1.15 3.27
C TYR A 316 -6.02 2.58 2.86
N LYS A 317 -6.99 3.43 2.51
CA LYS A 317 -6.73 4.81 2.07
C LYS A 317 -6.40 5.76 3.22
N PHE A 318 -7.08 5.62 4.37
CA PHE A 318 -7.01 6.59 5.46
C PHE A 318 -6.19 6.14 6.67
N THR A 319 -5.74 4.89 6.70
CA THR A 319 -4.93 4.34 7.80
C THR A 319 -3.63 3.73 7.30
N ASP A 320 -2.76 3.36 8.26
CA ASP A 320 -1.50 2.67 7.96
C ASP A 320 -1.69 1.14 7.79
N LEU A 321 -2.94 0.66 7.70
CA LEU A 321 -3.24 -0.72 7.31
C LEU A 321 -2.68 -1.04 5.91
N GLN A 322 -2.52 -0.02 5.07
CA GLN A 322 -1.66 -0.03 3.89
C GLN A 322 -0.64 1.11 4.01
N ASN A 323 0.64 0.79 3.94
CA ASN A 323 1.71 1.78 3.94
C ASN A 323 2.78 1.48 2.89
N THR A 324 3.72 2.41 2.74
CA THR A 324 4.85 2.25 1.82
C THR A 324 6.14 2.05 2.61
N PHE A 325 6.78 0.88 2.45
CA PHE A 325 8.11 0.62 2.96
C PHE A 325 9.16 1.19 1.97
N GLY A 326 9.84 2.25 2.38
CA GLY A 326 10.90 2.87 1.58
C GLY A 326 12.21 2.12 1.75
N VAL A 327 12.62 1.36 0.74
CA VAL A 327 13.88 0.60 0.76
C VAL A 327 15.05 1.53 0.49
N ILE A 328 16.08 1.45 1.34
CA ILE A 328 17.37 2.12 1.17
C ILE A 328 18.45 1.12 1.61
N MET A 329 19.10 0.48 0.65
CA MET A 329 20.09 -0.58 0.89
C MET A 329 21.48 0.03 1.09
N LEU A 330 21.60 0.91 2.10
CA LEU A 330 22.85 1.58 2.49
C LEU A 330 23.56 0.79 3.59
N SER A 331 24.81 0.45 3.38
CA SER A 331 25.65 -0.24 4.37
C SER A 331 27.11 0.22 4.28
N LEU A 332 27.94 -0.17 5.25
CA LEU A 332 29.37 0.10 5.25
C LEU A 332 30.10 -1.00 4.49
N VAL A 333 30.85 -0.60 3.48
CA VAL A 333 31.82 -1.43 2.77
C VAL A 333 33.22 -0.88 3.06
N ASN A 334 34.01 -1.59 3.81
CA ASN A 334 35.34 -1.12 4.27
C ASN A 334 35.27 0.28 4.93
N ASN A 335 34.33 0.46 5.86
CA ASN A 335 34.03 1.71 6.56
C ASN A 335 33.52 2.89 5.68
N VAL A 336 33.22 2.65 4.41
CA VAL A 336 32.67 3.64 3.50
C VAL A 336 31.17 3.38 3.27
N PRO A 337 30.27 4.34 3.52
CA PRO A 337 28.84 4.14 3.26
C PRO A 337 28.56 4.05 1.76
N ARG A 338 27.90 2.98 1.34
CA ARG A 338 27.49 2.74 -0.06
C ARG A 338 26.06 2.24 -0.12
N VAL A 339 25.31 2.73 -1.10
CA VAL A 339 24.04 2.13 -1.51
C VAL A 339 24.38 1.00 -2.48
N LEU A 340 23.99 -0.21 -2.14
CA LEU A 340 24.30 -1.42 -2.90
C LEU A 340 23.02 -2.01 -3.49
N ASN A 341 23.12 -2.61 -4.65
CA ASN A 341 22.08 -3.46 -5.20
C ASN A 341 22.10 -4.87 -4.57
N LEU A 342 21.11 -5.71 -4.85
CA LEU A 342 21.02 -7.05 -4.26
C LEU A 342 22.27 -7.89 -4.57
N LYS A 343 22.70 -7.93 -5.83
CA LYS A 343 23.88 -8.72 -6.27
C LYS A 343 25.15 -8.24 -5.59
N GLU A 344 25.34 -6.95 -5.44
CA GLU A 344 26.50 -6.38 -4.75
C GLU A 344 26.54 -6.77 -3.27
N MET A 345 25.40 -6.72 -2.56
CA MET A 345 25.32 -7.16 -1.17
C MET A 345 25.66 -8.63 -0.99
N LEU A 346 25.13 -9.49 -1.86
CA LEU A 346 25.45 -10.91 -1.83
C LEU A 346 26.92 -11.17 -2.14
N ASN A 347 27.51 -10.43 -3.08
CA ASN A 347 28.95 -10.55 -3.39
C ASN A 347 29.85 -10.13 -2.21
N GLU A 348 29.52 -9.06 -1.50
CA GLU A 348 30.28 -8.65 -0.30
C GLU A 348 30.19 -9.72 0.82
N TYR A 349 29.01 -10.33 1.00
CA TYR A 349 28.87 -11.47 1.91
C TYR A 349 29.72 -12.67 1.47
N ILE A 350 29.68 -13.05 0.20
CA ILE A 350 30.48 -14.16 -0.35
C ILE A 350 31.96 -13.90 -0.17
N LYS A 351 32.45 -12.69 -0.44
CA LYS A 351 33.86 -12.32 -0.20
C LYS A 351 34.25 -12.46 1.26
N HIS A 352 33.41 -11.99 2.17
CA HIS A 352 33.65 -12.12 3.61
C HIS A 352 33.75 -13.59 4.03
N ARG A 353 32.76 -14.39 3.59
CA ARG A 353 32.80 -15.84 3.89
C ARG A 353 34.00 -16.54 3.31
N PHE A 354 34.41 -16.16 2.10
CA PHE A 354 35.65 -16.70 1.48
C PHE A 354 36.87 -16.40 2.33
N ASP A 355 37.02 -15.16 2.81
CA ASP A 355 38.13 -14.76 3.69
C ASP A 355 38.11 -15.52 5.03
N VAL A 356 36.94 -15.60 5.67
CA VAL A 356 36.74 -16.33 6.93
C VAL A 356 37.13 -17.80 6.79
N ILE A 357 36.69 -18.50 5.74
CA ILE A 357 37.02 -19.91 5.51
C ILE A 357 38.50 -20.07 5.23
N THR A 358 39.09 -19.17 4.46
CA THR A 358 40.55 -19.21 4.17
C THR A 358 41.37 -19.04 5.45
N ARG A 359 41.05 -18.02 6.27
CA ARG A 359 41.76 -17.75 7.53
C ARG A 359 41.58 -18.87 8.54
N ARG A 360 40.36 -19.40 8.68
CA ARG A 360 40.07 -20.58 9.51
C ARG A 360 40.93 -21.77 9.08
N THR A 361 40.96 -22.07 7.79
CA THR A 361 41.71 -23.21 7.25
C THR A 361 43.22 -23.04 7.49
N ALA A 362 43.74 -21.83 7.33
CA ALA A 362 45.12 -21.51 7.62
C ALA A 362 45.44 -21.67 9.13
N PHE A 363 44.55 -21.23 10.00
CA PHE A 363 44.70 -21.39 11.46
C PHE A 363 44.70 -22.89 11.86
N ASP A 364 43.72 -23.63 11.32
CA ASP A 364 43.61 -25.07 11.61
C ASP A 364 44.85 -25.84 11.04
N LEU A 365 45.38 -25.42 9.89
CA LEU A 365 46.62 -25.97 9.32
C LEU A 365 47.82 -25.70 10.23
N ASP A 366 48.05 -24.45 10.65
CA ASP A 366 49.16 -24.11 11.57
C ASP A 366 49.08 -24.90 12.88
N LYS A 367 47.87 -25.03 13.44
CA LYS A 367 47.63 -25.84 14.62
C LYS A 367 47.92 -27.32 14.40
N ALA A 368 47.48 -27.87 13.26
CA ALA A 368 47.75 -29.27 12.88
C ALA A 368 49.25 -29.53 12.64
N GLU A 369 49.95 -28.62 11.94
CA GLU A 369 51.40 -28.72 11.70
C GLU A 369 52.20 -28.66 13.02
N LYS A 370 51.83 -27.75 13.92
CA LYS A 370 52.45 -27.67 15.27
C LYS A 370 52.23 -28.97 16.05
N ARG A 371 51.02 -29.54 15.96
CA ARG A 371 50.74 -30.83 16.64
C ARG A 371 51.47 -32.00 16.01
N ALA A 372 51.48 -32.10 14.67
CA ALA A 372 52.25 -33.13 13.94
C ALA A 372 53.74 -33.08 14.27
N HIS A 373 54.29 -31.86 14.35
CA HIS A 373 55.68 -31.64 14.72
C HIS A 373 56.03 -32.22 16.12
N ILE A 374 55.13 -32.01 17.11
CA ILE A 374 55.27 -32.57 18.46
C ILE A 374 55.15 -34.10 18.41
N LEU A 375 54.14 -34.63 17.71
CA LEU A 375 53.92 -36.08 17.60
C LEU A 375 55.11 -36.81 16.92
N LYS A 376 55.69 -36.21 15.89
CA LYS A 376 56.88 -36.71 15.24
C LYS A 376 58.08 -36.80 16.23
N GLY A 377 58.22 -35.77 17.07
CA GLY A 377 59.20 -35.81 18.18
C GLY A 377 58.93 -36.97 19.13
N TYR A 378 57.68 -37.25 19.47
CA TYR A 378 57.27 -38.38 20.32
C TYR A 378 57.57 -39.74 19.65
N GLN A 379 57.34 -39.91 18.37
CA GLN A 379 57.67 -41.14 17.63
C GLN A 379 59.19 -41.45 17.72
N ILE A 380 60.03 -40.43 17.37
CA ILE A 380 61.46 -40.56 17.43
C ILE A 380 61.95 -40.89 18.87
N ALA A 381 61.31 -40.21 19.88
CA ALA A 381 61.65 -40.44 21.28
C ALA A 381 61.27 -41.87 21.75
N LEU A 382 60.12 -42.37 21.33
CA LEU A 382 59.65 -43.73 21.70
C LEU A 382 60.43 -44.84 21.02
N GLU A 383 61.01 -44.59 19.83
CA GLU A 383 61.92 -45.50 19.17
C GLU A 383 63.26 -45.60 19.91
N ASN A 384 63.66 -44.54 20.61
CA ASN A 384 64.91 -44.44 21.33
C ASN A 384 64.73 -44.31 22.84
N ILE A 385 63.66 -44.86 23.40
CA ILE A 385 63.12 -44.48 24.74
C ILE A 385 64.14 -44.81 25.85
N ASP A 386 64.86 -46.00 25.85
CA ASP A 386 65.71 -46.35 26.87
C ASP A 386 67.01 -45.45 26.94
N ARG A 387 67.46 -45.04 25.78
CA ARG A 387 68.62 -44.12 25.68
C ARG A 387 68.28 -42.70 26.12
N ILE A 388 67.06 -42.27 25.81
CA ILE A 388 66.52 -40.94 26.20
C ILE A 388 66.29 -40.88 27.70
N ILE A 389 65.78 -41.94 28.30
CA ILE A 389 65.60 -42.04 29.78
C ILE A 389 66.97 -41.98 30.47
N GLU A 390 67.99 -42.73 29.98
CA GLU A 390 69.35 -42.70 30.52
C GLU A 390 69.93 -41.28 30.43
N LEU A 391 69.75 -40.59 29.28
CA LEU A 391 70.21 -39.23 29.06
C LEU A 391 69.62 -38.28 30.04
N ILE A 392 68.30 -38.34 30.20
CA ILE A 392 67.53 -37.43 31.11
C ILE A 392 67.99 -37.69 32.56
N ARG A 393 68.12 -38.93 32.95
CA ARG A 393 68.67 -39.29 34.32
C ARG A 393 70.09 -38.85 34.58
N ALA A 394 70.96 -38.82 33.55
CA ALA A 394 72.33 -38.36 33.65
C ALA A 394 72.50 -36.87 33.64
N SER A 395 71.45 -36.10 33.23
CA SER A 395 71.53 -34.65 33.16
C SER A 395 71.31 -34.01 34.56
N SER A 396 71.97 -32.92 34.83
CA SER A 396 71.95 -32.20 36.10
C SER A 396 70.63 -31.47 36.33
N ASP A 397 69.99 -31.01 35.30
CA ASP A 397 68.70 -30.35 35.35
C ASP A 397 67.99 -30.47 33.98
N GLY A 398 66.74 -29.98 33.94
CA GLY A 398 65.89 -30.05 32.73
C GLY A 398 66.43 -29.20 31.54
N THR A 399 67.20 -28.15 31.80
CA THR A 399 67.80 -27.31 30.75
C THR A 399 68.89 -28.06 30.02
N VAL A 400 69.81 -28.70 30.80
CA VAL A 400 70.89 -29.56 30.25
C VAL A 400 70.27 -30.75 29.50
N ALA A 401 69.27 -31.42 30.07
CA ALA A 401 68.61 -32.54 29.40
C ALA A 401 67.99 -32.07 28.03
N ARG A 402 67.34 -30.90 27.95
CA ARG A 402 66.80 -30.31 26.74
C ARG A 402 67.90 -30.07 25.71
N GLU A 403 69.00 -29.42 26.08
CA GLU A 403 70.13 -29.12 25.20
C GLU A 403 70.73 -30.40 24.63
N GLN A 404 70.97 -31.45 25.47
CA GLN A 404 71.48 -32.74 25.03
C GLN A 404 70.48 -33.48 24.09
N LEU A 405 69.19 -33.37 24.33
CA LEU A 405 68.15 -33.93 23.41
C LEU A 405 68.26 -33.28 22.03
N ILE A 406 68.40 -31.96 22.00
CA ILE A 406 68.57 -31.20 20.76
C ILE A 406 69.82 -31.60 20.03
N GLU A 407 70.96 -31.68 20.74
CA GLU A 407 72.24 -31.93 20.15
C GLU A 407 72.40 -33.40 19.62
N LYS A 408 71.94 -34.38 20.42
CA LYS A 408 72.13 -35.79 20.09
C LYS A 408 71.13 -36.42 19.15
N TYR A 409 69.82 -35.90 19.18
CA TYR A 409 68.70 -36.48 18.39
C TYR A 409 68.17 -35.52 17.34
N GLY A 410 68.71 -34.27 17.30
CA GLY A 410 68.21 -33.27 16.33
C GLY A 410 66.74 -32.75 16.60
N PHE A 411 66.31 -32.89 17.85
CA PHE A 411 65.00 -32.36 18.20
C PHE A 411 64.97 -30.83 18.17
N THR A 412 63.86 -30.26 17.83
CA THR A 412 63.63 -28.79 18.05
C THR A 412 63.45 -28.55 19.55
N ASP A 413 63.56 -27.27 19.95
CA ASP A 413 63.33 -26.86 21.33
C ASP A 413 61.94 -27.24 21.83
N ILE A 414 60.88 -27.05 20.98
CA ILE A 414 59.49 -27.42 21.27
C ILE A 414 59.36 -28.95 21.46
N GLN A 415 59.97 -29.75 20.61
CA GLN A 415 59.96 -31.22 20.73
C GLN A 415 60.67 -31.68 22.00
N ALA A 416 61.85 -31.14 22.29
CA ALA A 416 62.63 -31.51 23.50
C ALA A 416 61.85 -31.14 24.79
N ARG A 417 61.26 -30.01 24.88
CA ARG A 417 60.35 -29.62 26.01
C ARG A 417 59.18 -30.56 26.15
N SER A 418 58.49 -30.85 25.02
CA SER A 418 57.30 -31.73 25.04
C SER A 418 57.68 -33.16 25.45
N ILE A 419 58.94 -33.66 25.09
CA ILE A 419 59.42 -34.94 25.51
C ILE A 419 59.74 -34.96 27.02
N LEU A 420 60.35 -33.93 27.57
CA LEU A 420 60.61 -33.79 29.02
C LEU A 420 59.29 -33.71 29.85
N ASP A 421 58.28 -33.10 29.31
CA ASP A 421 56.91 -32.98 29.96
C ASP A 421 56.06 -34.25 29.74
N MET A 422 56.59 -35.28 29.06
CA MET A 422 55.86 -36.50 28.76
C MET A 422 55.63 -37.35 30.00
N LYS A 423 54.35 -37.66 30.28
CA LYS A 423 53.96 -38.53 31.40
C LYS A 423 54.44 -39.96 31.16
N LEU A 424 54.92 -40.65 32.20
CA LEU A 424 55.37 -42.01 32.12
C LEU A 424 54.33 -43.00 31.58
N GLN A 425 53.02 -42.72 31.76
CA GLN A 425 51.93 -43.47 31.21
C GLN A 425 51.97 -43.58 29.67
N ARG A 426 52.50 -42.59 28.97
CA ARG A 426 52.58 -42.53 27.49
C ARG A 426 53.72 -43.45 26.93
N LEU A 427 54.47 -44.09 27.78
CA LEU A 427 55.56 -45.06 27.39
C LEU A 427 55.01 -46.46 27.14
N THR A 428 53.74 -46.74 27.42
CA THR A 428 53.16 -48.09 27.23
C THR A 428 52.87 -48.35 25.73
N GLY A 429 52.90 -49.66 25.35
CA GLY A 429 52.69 -50.04 23.93
C GLY A 429 51.36 -49.57 23.33
N LEU A 430 50.28 -49.58 24.13
CA LEU A 430 48.99 -49.06 23.71
C LEU A 430 48.97 -47.53 23.43
N GLU A 431 49.70 -46.75 24.20
CA GLU A 431 49.84 -45.32 23.99
C GLU A 431 50.71 -44.97 22.78
N ARG A 432 51.71 -45.84 22.46
CA ARG A 432 52.47 -45.67 21.23
C ARG A 432 51.63 -45.86 19.99
N GLU A 433 50.74 -46.85 19.95
CA GLU A 433 49.81 -47.04 18.85
C GLU A 433 48.87 -45.87 18.68
N LYS A 434 48.40 -45.29 19.79
CA LYS A 434 47.57 -44.06 19.76
C LYS A 434 48.31 -42.87 19.18
N ILE A 435 49.57 -42.67 19.53
CA ILE A 435 50.41 -41.56 18.98
C ILE A 435 50.62 -41.76 17.49
N ASP A 436 50.87 -42.98 17.02
CA ASP A 436 51.00 -43.28 15.62
C ASP A 436 49.74 -43.08 14.82
N ASN A 437 48.58 -43.43 15.36
CA ASN A 437 47.29 -43.24 14.73
C ASN A 437 46.96 -41.74 14.69
N GLU A 438 47.14 -41.02 15.81
CA GLU A 438 46.93 -39.54 15.86
C GLU A 438 47.82 -38.82 14.83
N TYR A 439 49.09 -39.24 14.70
CA TYR A 439 50.01 -38.65 13.71
C TYR A 439 49.49 -38.86 12.27
N ARG A 440 49.05 -40.08 11.92
CA ARG A 440 48.49 -40.36 10.58
C ARG A 440 47.23 -39.56 10.29
N GLU A 441 46.34 -39.44 11.27
CA GLU A 441 45.11 -38.64 11.14
C GLU A 441 45.44 -37.16 10.90
N ILE A 442 46.39 -36.61 11.66
CA ILE A 442 46.83 -35.23 11.52
C ILE A 442 47.57 -34.98 10.19
N GLU A 443 48.39 -35.91 9.73
CA GLU A 443 49.06 -35.82 8.41
C GLU A 443 48.03 -35.82 7.28
N ALA A 444 46.99 -36.65 7.38
CA ALA A 444 45.88 -36.65 6.43
C ALA A 444 45.12 -35.31 6.44
N LEU A 445 44.84 -34.77 7.64
CA LEU A 445 44.18 -33.45 7.82
C LEU A 445 45.04 -32.31 7.24
N ILE A 446 46.39 -32.32 7.50
CA ILE A 446 47.31 -31.32 6.94
C ILE A 446 47.25 -31.34 5.41
N LYS A 447 47.23 -32.53 4.81
CA LYS A 447 47.14 -32.67 3.37
C LYS A 447 45.83 -32.07 2.84
N GLU A 448 44.72 -32.40 3.47
CA GLU A 448 43.39 -31.87 3.11
C GLU A 448 43.36 -30.34 3.22
N LEU A 449 43.82 -29.77 4.35
CA LEU A 449 43.84 -28.34 4.59
C LEU A 449 44.72 -27.57 3.59
N ARG A 450 45.89 -28.14 3.22
CA ARG A 450 46.76 -27.58 2.18
C ARG A 450 46.10 -27.62 0.81
N GLU A 451 45.39 -28.69 0.48
CA GLU A 451 44.64 -28.79 -0.77
C GLU A 451 43.50 -27.73 -0.83
N VAL A 452 42.82 -27.47 0.27
CA VAL A 452 41.80 -26.42 0.35
C VAL A 452 42.40 -25.04 0.12
N LEU A 453 43.56 -24.74 0.74
CA LEU A 453 44.21 -23.43 0.57
C LEU A 453 44.83 -23.25 -0.82
N ALA A 454 45.20 -24.35 -1.51
CA ALA A 454 45.76 -24.31 -2.85
C ALA A 454 44.72 -24.11 -3.95
N ASP A 455 43.44 -24.43 -3.70
CA ASP A 455 42.37 -24.40 -4.68
C ASP A 455 41.13 -23.64 -4.16
N ASN A 456 40.93 -22.44 -4.71
CA ASN A 456 39.76 -21.59 -4.38
C ASN A 456 38.42 -22.31 -4.62
N SER A 457 38.36 -23.28 -5.53
CA SER A 457 37.09 -24.00 -5.79
C SER A 457 36.66 -24.81 -4.56
N LYS A 458 37.60 -25.38 -3.82
CA LYS A 458 37.30 -26.11 -2.59
C LYS A 458 36.74 -25.21 -1.47
N ILE A 459 37.18 -23.95 -1.42
CA ILE A 459 36.64 -22.97 -0.45
C ILE A 459 35.17 -22.71 -0.77
N TYR A 460 34.83 -22.55 -2.06
CA TYR A 460 33.41 -22.38 -2.47
C TYR A 460 32.58 -23.66 -2.21
N GLU A 461 33.14 -24.84 -2.35
CA GLU A 461 32.47 -26.11 -1.99
C GLU A 461 32.14 -26.18 -0.49
N ILE A 462 33.13 -25.81 0.36
CA ILE A 462 32.89 -25.70 1.82
C ILE A 462 31.79 -24.68 2.11
N MET A 463 31.85 -23.50 1.50
CA MET A 463 30.82 -22.46 1.67
C MET A 463 29.43 -22.97 1.25
N LYS A 464 29.31 -23.64 0.10
CA LYS A 464 28.03 -24.22 -0.36
C LYS A 464 27.50 -25.25 0.64
N LYS A 465 28.37 -26.12 1.15
CA LYS A 465 28.00 -27.13 2.17
C LYS A 465 27.47 -26.45 3.45
N GLU A 466 28.17 -25.45 3.96
CA GLU A 466 27.80 -24.72 5.17
C GLU A 466 26.44 -24.00 4.98
N LEU A 467 26.20 -23.40 3.81
CA LEU A 467 24.92 -22.74 3.48
C LEU A 467 23.76 -23.73 3.40
N LEU A 468 23.97 -24.90 2.81
CA LEU A 468 22.96 -25.97 2.76
C LEU A 468 22.63 -26.50 4.15
N GLU A 469 23.61 -26.69 5.01
CA GLU A 469 23.42 -27.08 6.42
C GLU A 469 22.61 -26.01 7.18
N LEU A 470 22.90 -24.73 6.98
CA LEU A 470 22.11 -23.62 7.55
C LEU A 470 20.65 -23.66 7.10
N LYS A 471 20.44 -23.89 5.79
CA LYS A 471 19.10 -24.00 5.22
C LYS A 471 18.35 -25.18 5.83
N GLU A 472 18.96 -26.36 5.92
CA GLU A 472 18.34 -27.54 6.52
C GLU A 472 17.96 -27.31 7.99
N LYS A 473 18.80 -26.62 8.75
CA LYS A 473 18.69 -26.46 10.20
C LYS A 473 17.72 -25.36 10.62
N TYR A 474 17.58 -24.29 9.84
CA TYR A 474 16.89 -23.06 10.26
C TYR A 474 15.85 -22.52 9.27
N ASN A 475 15.68 -23.13 8.07
CA ASN A 475 14.73 -22.63 7.10
C ASN A 475 13.29 -22.81 7.60
N ASP A 476 12.47 -21.81 7.36
CA ASP A 476 11.02 -21.81 7.60
C ASP A 476 10.26 -21.29 6.37
N LYS A 477 8.94 -21.37 6.42
CA LYS A 477 8.09 -20.87 5.35
C LYS A 477 8.10 -19.34 5.31
N ARG A 478 8.02 -18.80 4.09
CA ARG A 478 7.78 -17.38 3.88
C ARG A 478 6.49 -16.94 4.60
N ARG A 479 6.56 -15.82 5.31
CA ARG A 479 5.44 -15.20 6.02
C ARG A 479 4.71 -14.19 5.15
N THR A 480 5.44 -13.30 4.47
CA THR A 480 4.89 -12.24 3.62
C THR A 480 4.45 -12.78 2.26
N GLN A 481 3.21 -12.53 1.89
CA GLN A 481 2.69 -12.87 0.55
C GLN A 481 3.06 -11.75 -0.45
N ILE A 482 3.26 -12.12 -1.71
CA ILE A 482 3.51 -11.16 -2.80
C ILE A 482 2.41 -11.38 -3.83
N GLU A 483 1.55 -10.39 -4.01
CA GLU A 483 0.46 -10.41 -4.96
C GLU A 483 0.76 -9.55 -6.19
N GLU A 484 -0.06 -9.70 -7.24
CA GLU A 484 -0.04 -8.77 -8.37
C GLU A 484 -0.52 -7.39 -7.91
N GLU A 485 0.00 -6.34 -8.55
CA GLU A 485 -0.35 -4.97 -8.19
C GLU A 485 -1.84 -4.74 -8.42
N ARG A 486 -2.54 -4.34 -7.36
CA ARG A 486 -3.94 -3.91 -7.48
C ARG A 486 -4.00 -2.51 -8.06
N MET A 487 -5.10 -2.21 -8.77
CA MET A 487 -5.37 -0.86 -9.22
C MET A 487 -5.35 0.12 -8.03
N GLU A 488 -4.86 1.32 -8.27
CA GLU A 488 -4.88 2.37 -7.24
C GLU A 488 -6.32 2.65 -6.82
N ILE A 489 -6.57 2.75 -5.52
CA ILE A 489 -7.90 3.07 -4.98
C ILE A 489 -8.27 4.49 -5.43
N LEU A 490 -9.17 4.57 -6.39
CA LEU A 490 -9.71 5.82 -6.91
C LEU A 490 -10.71 6.42 -5.92
N PRO A 491 -11.01 7.72 -5.99
CA PRO A 491 -12.06 8.33 -5.18
C PRO A 491 -13.41 7.62 -5.32
N GLU A 492 -13.73 7.11 -6.49
CA GLU A 492 -14.96 6.37 -6.79
C GLU A 492 -15.08 5.06 -6.01
N ASP A 493 -13.98 4.37 -5.77
CA ASP A 493 -13.94 3.12 -5.00
C ASP A 493 -14.26 3.31 -3.51
N LEU A 494 -14.41 4.56 -3.08
CA LEU A 494 -14.76 4.96 -1.70
C LEU A 494 -16.21 5.45 -1.58
N ILE A 495 -16.96 5.47 -2.67
CA ILE A 495 -18.31 6.02 -2.76
C ILE A 495 -19.29 4.87 -3.00
N LYS A 496 -20.32 4.79 -2.15
CA LYS A 496 -21.42 3.84 -2.34
C LYS A 496 -22.20 4.18 -3.59
N ASP A 497 -22.49 3.20 -4.44
CA ASP A 497 -23.35 3.37 -5.60
C ASP A 497 -24.81 3.35 -5.13
N GLU A 498 -25.46 4.50 -5.16
CA GLU A 498 -26.84 4.65 -4.74
C GLU A 498 -27.61 5.64 -5.63
N GLU A 499 -28.91 5.41 -5.78
CA GLU A 499 -29.76 6.31 -6.55
C GLU A 499 -30.03 7.62 -5.78
N ILE A 500 -29.76 8.73 -6.45
CA ILE A 500 -29.89 10.07 -5.89
C ILE A 500 -30.78 10.95 -6.74
N ILE A 501 -31.42 11.92 -6.09
CA ILE A 501 -32.15 12.99 -6.72
C ILE A 501 -31.37 14.29 -6.58
N ILE A 502 -30.99 14.86 -7.71
CA ILE A 502 -30.30 16.14 -7.81
C ILE A 502 -31.31 17.21 -8.10
N THR A 503 -31.38 18.25 -7.26
CA THR A 503 -32.22 19.42 -7.47
C THR A 503 -31.36 20.62 -7.82
N TYR A 504 -31.72 21.32 -8.90
CA TYR A 504 -31.07 22.54 -9.36
C TYR A 504 -32.07 23.68 -9.39
N THR A 505 -31.69 24.88 -8.89
CA THR A 505 -32.56 26.06 -8.84
C THR A 505 -32.17 27.09 -9.92
N ASN A 506 -33.14 27.99 -10.30
CA ASN A 506 -32.92 29.05 -11.28
C ASN A 506 -31.82 30.04 -10.89
N LYS A 507 -31.51 30.16 -9.58
CA LYS A 507 -30.38 30.97 -9.08
C LYS A 507 -29.06 30.19 -9.01
N GLY A 508 -29.02 28.93 -9.48
CA GLY A 508 -27.84 28.11 -9.58
C GLY A 508 -27.46 27.34 -8.33
N TYR A 509 -28.33 27.14 -7.37
CA TYR A 509 -28.13 26.27 -6.23
C TYR A 509 -28.34 24.81 -6.63
N VAL A 510 -27.48 23.93 -6.18
CA VAL A 510 -27.56 22.51 -6.43
C VAL A 510 -27.38 21.72 -5.13
N LYS A 511 -28.13 20.62 -4.99
CA LYS A 511 -27.97 19.62 -3.92
C LYS A 511 -28.38 18.25 -4.43
N ARG A 512 -27.89 17.22 -3.74
CA ARG A 512 -28.36 15.85 -3.93
C ARG A 512 -29.01 15.33 -2.66
N ILE A 513 -29.94 14.39 -2.83
CA ILE A 513 -30.60 13.68 -1.75
C ILE A 513 -30.80 12.24 -2.22
N GLU A 514 -30.62 11.28 -1.36
CA GLU A 514 -30.92 9.87 -1.64
C GLU A 514 -32.40 9.70 -2.03
N ALA A 515 -32.65 8.96 -3.11
CA ALA A 515 -34.02 8.80 -3.66
C ALA A 515 -35.00 8.17 -2.65
N SER A 516 -34.52 7.24 -1.82
CA SER A 516 -35.30 6.57 -0.76
C SER A 516 -35.92 7.55 0.28
N LYS A 517 -35.32 8.74 0.45
CA LYS A 517 -35.83 9.74 1.40
C LYS A 517 -37.13 10.42 0.93
N TYR A 518 -37.53 10.26 -0.34
CA TYR A 518 -38.81 10.82 -0.87
C TYR A 518 -39.96 9.78 -0.82
N LYS A 519 -40.91 9.93 0.08
CA LYS A 519 -42.11 9.05 0.18
C LYS A 519 -43.14 9.36 -0.90
N ALA A 520 -43.75 8.33 -1.49
CA ALA A 520 -44.84 8.45 -2.44
C ALA A 520 -46.12 9.05 -1.77
N GLN A 521 -46.83 9.93 -2.46
CA GLN A 521 -48.12 10.54 -2.03
C GLN A 521 -49.20 10.28 -3.06
N ARG A 522 -50.48 10.15 -2.57
CA ARG A 522 -51.64 9.96 -3.44
C ARG A 522 -51.96 11.24 -4.21
N ARG A 523 -52.59 11.09 -5.39
CA ARG A 523 -53.08 12.17 -6.25
C ARG A 523 -53.91 13.21 -5.45
N GLY A 524 -53.63 14.52 -5.62
CA GLY A 524 -54.29 15.62 -4.97
C GLY A 524 -53.79 15.98 -3.57
N GLY A 525 -52.67 15.37 -3.10
CA GLY A 525 -51.98 15.74 -1.86
C GLY A 525 -51.39 17.16 -1.92
N ARG A 526 -51.08 17.73 -0.72
CA ARG A 526 -50.51 19.08 -0.61
C ARG A 526 -49.00 19.18 -0.86
N GLY A 527 -48.34 18.09 -1.25
CA GLY A 527 -46.90 18.04 -1.45
C GLY A 527 -46.05 18.27 -0.18
N VAL A 528 -44.79 17.97 -0.28
CA VAL A 528 -43.76 18.21 0.77
C VAL A 528 -42.85 19.31 0.29
N SER A 529 -42.55 20.29 1.15
CA SER A 529 -41.55 21.32 0.83
C SER A 529 -40.15 20.65 0.62
N ALA A 530 -39.65 20.72 -0.60
CA ALA A 530 -38.35 20.17 -0.98
C ALA A 530 -37.21 21.20 -0.88
N LEU A 531 -37.55 22.49 -0.68
CA LEU A 531 -36.58 23.60 -0.66
C LEU A 531 -37.07 24.75 0.22
N ASN A 532 -36.20 25.29 1.06
CA ASN A 532 -36.36 26.65 1.60
C ASN A 532 -35.69 27.60 0.62
N THR A 533 -36.50 28.21 -0.26
CA THR A 533 -36.03 29.19 -1.25
C THR A 533 -35.97 30.60 -0.66
N ILE A 534 -35.10 31.47 -1.19
CA ILE A 534 -35.14 32.92 -0.98
C ILE A 534 -36.26 33.47 -1.86
N GLU A 535 -36.76 34.69 -1.57
CA GLU A 535 -37.63 35.43 -2.49
C GLU A 535 -37.07 35.35 -3.92
N ASP A 536 -37.87 34.92 -4.88
CA ASP A 536 -37.61 34.74 -6.31
C ASP A 536 -36.63 33.59 -6.68
N ASP A 537 -36.35 32.59 -5.83
CA ASP A 537 -35.66 31.36 -6.20
C ASP A 537 -36.64 30.18 -6.25
N TYR A 538 -36.57 29.35 -7.27
CA TYR A 538 -37.38 28.14 -7.42
C TYR A 538 -36.58 27.00 -8.02
N ALA A 539 -36.97 25.78 -7.75
CA ALA A 539 -36.32 24.63 -8.36
C ALA A 539 -36.68 24.59 -9.86
N GLU A 540 -35.66 24.61 -10.68
CA GLU A 540 -35.79 24.64 -12.14
C GLU A 540 -35.70 23.23 -12.71
N LYS A 541 -34.90 22.34 -12.10
CA LYS A 541 -34.69 20.99 -12.61
C LYS A 541 -34.52 19.96 -11.49
N ILE A 542 -35.02 18.75 -11.73
CA ILE A 542 -34.83 17.56 -10.91
C ILE A 542 -34.25 16.47 -11.82
N ILE A 543 -33.20 15.84 -11.36
CA ILE A 543 -32.45 14.83 -12.14
C ILE A 543 -32.24 13.60 -11.26
N THR A 544 -32.57 12.43 -11.77
CA THR A 544 -32.24 11.16 -11.14
C THR A 544 -30.91 10.64 -11.70
N ALA A 545 -30.02 10.24 -10.83
CA ALA A 545 -28.68 9.75 -11.18
C ALA A 545 -28.19 8.73 -10.14
N SER A 546 -27.19 7.95 -10.49
CA SER A 546 -26.35 7.25 -9.51
C SER A 546 -25.27 8.20 -8.96
N THR A 547 -24.81 7.97 -7.74
CA THR A 547 -23.67 8.69 -7.13
C THR A 547 -22.42 8.63 -8.00
N LEU A 548 -22.20 7.54 -8.73
CA LEU A 548 -21.02 7.32 -9.58
C LEU A 548 -21.16 7.87 -11.00
N ASP A 549 -22.34 8.34 -11.39
CA ASP A 549 -22.56 8.91 -12.71
C ASP A 549 -21.83 10.26 -12.89
N THR A 550 -21.57 10.59 -14.15
CA THR A 550 -21.03 11.90 -14.54
C THR A 550 -22.18 12.80 -15.01
N MET A 551 -22.34 13.93 -14.35
CA MET A 551 -23.27 14.97 -14.76
C MET A 551 -22.56 15.93 -15.71
N MET A 552 -23.03 16.04 -16.95
CA MET A 552 -22.63 17.03 -17.93
C MET A 552 -23.56 18.23 -17.85
N ILE A 553 -23.01 19.41 -17.74
CA ILE A 553 -23.73 20.67 -17.50
C ILE A 553 -23.48 21.58 -18.71
N PHE A 554 -24.55 21.92 -19.43
CA PHE A 554 -24.51 22.77 -20.62
C PHE A 554 -25.00 24.18 -20.30
N THR A 555 -24.37 25.20 -20.87
CA THR A 555 -24.64 26.61 -20.55
C THR A 555 -25.18 27.39 -21.74
N ASP A 556 -25.79 28.55 -21.45
CA ASP A 556 -26.27 29.53 -22.42
C ASP A 556 -25.17 30.07 -23.35
N LYS A 557 -23.90 29.95 -22.96
CA LYS A 557 -22.75 30.26 -23.82
C LYS A 557 -22.31 29.09 -24.73
N GLY A 558 -23.06 27.97 -24.72
CA GLY A 558 -22.78 26.79 -25.54
C GLY A 558 -21.57 25.98 -25.06
N LYS A 559 -21.16 26.14 -23.82
CA LYS A 559 -20.12 25.37 -23.18
C LYS A 559 -20.70 24.17 -22.43
N VAL A 560 -19.85 23.19 -22.15
CA VAL A 560 -20.13 22.05 -21.29
C VAL A 560 -19.08 21.93 -20.21
N TYR A 561 -19.51 21.62 -19.01
CA TYR A 561 -18.72 21.24 -17.85
C TYR A 561 -19.11 19.84 -17.41
N ASN A 562 -18.28 19.16 -16.65
CA ASN A 562 -18.63 17.88 -16.05
C ASN A 562 -18.25 17.85 -14.58
N ILE A 563 -19.05 17.14 -13.79
CA ILE A 563 -18.76 16.80 -12.39
C ILE A 563 -19.25 15.38 -12.12
N ARG A 564 -18.65 14.71 -11.15
CA ARG A 564 -19.21 13.47 -10.64
C ARG A 564 -20.41 13.76 -9.75
N ALA A 565 -21.43 12.94 -9.82
CA ALA A 565 -22.66 13.16 -9.06
C ALA A 565 -22.43 13.16 -7.53
N TYR A 566 -21.43 12.38 -7.06
CA TYR A 566 -21.03 12.38 -5.64
C TYR A 566 -20.37 13.69 -5.17
N GLU A 567 -19.84 14.52 -6.06
CA GLU A 567 -19.24 15.82 -5.72
C GLU A 567 -20.30 16.87 -5.37
N ILE A 568 -21.55 16.63 -5.77
CA ILE A 568 -22.70 17.47 -5.39
C ILE A 568 -23.00 17.23 -3.91
N PRO A 569 -23.12 18.29 -3.07
CA PRO A 569 -23.31 18.15 -1.64
C PRO A 569 -24.61 17.39 -1.28
N ASP A 570 -24.48 16.35 -0.44
CA ASP A 570 -25.62 15.69 0.20
C ASP A 570 -26.14 16.57 1.34
N LEU A 571 -27.35 17.07 1.19
CA LEU A 571 -27.94 18.03 2.10
C LEU A 571 -29.41 17.65 2.41
N SER A 572 -29.89 18.15 3.53
CA SER A 572 -31.28 17.89 3.94
C SER A 572 -32.30 18.41 2.92
N LYS A 573 -33.52 17.83 2.91
CA LYS A 573 -34.65 18.29 2.05
C LYS A 573 -34.90 19.79 2.14
N GLN A 574 -34.80 20.37 3.33
CA GLN A 574 -35.06 21.79 3.59
C GLN A 574 -33.89 22.73 3.29
N SER A 575 -32.70 22.19 3.03
CA SER A 575 -31.51 22.98 2.70
C SER A 575 -31.64 23.62 1.31
N ARG A 576 -31.15 24.86 1.15
CA ARG A 576 -31.08 25.56 -0.13
C ARG A 576 -30.20 24.87 -1.16
N GLY A 577 -29.15 24.22 -0.75
CA GLY A 577 -28.10 23.71 -1.63
C GLY A 577 -26.83 24.59 -1.61
N ARG A 578 -25.93 24.33 -2.52
CA ARG A 578 -24.67 25.07 -2.73
C ARG A 578 -24.68 25.65 -4.13
N LEU A 579 -24.16 26.87 -4.31
CA LEU A 579 -24.01 27.47 -5.63
C LEU A 579 -23.12 26.58 -6.51
N LEU A 580 -23.63 26.28 -7.71
CA LEU A 580 -22.91 25.46 -8.69
C LEU A 580 -21.58 26.13 -9.12
N SER A 581 -21.54 27.46 -9.17
CA SER A 581 -20.30 28.23 -9.42
C SER A 581 -19.19 28.02 -8.38
N ASN A 582 -19.53 27.48 -7.19
CA ASN A 582 -18.54 27.10 -6.18
C ASN A 582 -18.02 25.65 -6.38
N ILE A 583 -18.60 24.91 -7.32
CA ILE A 583 -18.25 23.52 -7.64
C ILE A 583 -17.55 23.46 -9.00
N ILE A 584 -18.07 24.20 -9.99
CA ILE A 584 -17.49 24.31 -11.34
C ILE A 584 -17.13 25.77 -11.66
N ASN A 585 -16.15 25.99 -12.51
CA ASN A 585 -15.66 27.33 -12.86
C ASN A 585 -16.50 27.99 -13.97
N LEU A 586 -17.73 28.37 -13.65
CA LEU A 586 -18.59 29.14 -14.57
C LEU A 586 -17.98 30.54 -14.82
N SER A 587 -18.07 31.02 -16.06
CA SER A 587 -17.71 32.39 -16.40
C SER A 587 -18.72 33.37 -15.82
N GLU A 588 -18.35 34.65 -15.63
CA GLU A 588 -19.26 35.67 -15.15
C GLU A 588 -20.47 35.84 -16.07
N GLY A 589 -21.66 35.78 -15.48
CA GLY A 589 -22.95 35.87 -16.20
C GLY A 589 -23.35 34.61 -16.98
N GLU A 590 -22.58 33.51 -16.91
CA GLU A 590 -22.90 32.23 -17.55
C GLU A 590 -23.94 31.45 -16.75
N LYS A 591 -25.00 30.98 -17.41
CA LYS A 591 -26.11 30.25 -16.80
C LYS A 591 -26.21 28.84 -17.35
N VAL A 592 -26.67 27.91 -16.51
CA VAL A 592 -26.94 26.54 -16.94
C VAL A 592 -28.23 26.51 -17.77
N SER A 593 -28.16 25.92 -18.95
CA SER A 593 -29.35 25.75 -19.82
C SER A 593 -29.89 24.33 -19.71
N ASP A 594 -29.04 23.30 -19.73
CA ASP A 594 -29.49 21.92 -19.59
C ASP A 594 -28.41 21.03 -18.99
N THR A 595 -28.80 19.86 -18.55
CA THR A 595 -27.91 18.85 -17.95
C THR A 595 -28.31 17.45 -18.38
N ILE A 596 -27.32 16.60 -18.60
CA ILE A 596 -27.52 15.15 -18.79
C ILE A 596 -26.63 14.37 -17.85
N VAL A 597 -27.05 13.15 -17.56
CA VAL A 597 -26.26 12.19 -16.77
C VAL A 597 -25.80 11.08 -17.69
N ILE A 598 -24.53 10.74 -17.58
CA ILE A 598 -23.91 9.67 -18.35
C ILE A 598 -23.10 8.75 -17.43
N LYS A 599 -23.01 7.46 -17.76
CA LYS A 599 -22.15 6.52 -17.07
C LYS A 599 -20.72 6.58 -17.61
N GLU A 600 -20.56 6.57 -18.93
CA GLU A 600 -19.27 6.52 -19.62
C GLU A 600 -19.30 7.33 -20.92
N PHE A 601 -18.12 7.84 -21.35
CA PHE A 601 -17.95 8.58 -22.61
C PHE A 601 -17.73 7.63 -23.79
N LEU A 602 -18.78 6.92 -24.22
CA LEU A 602 -18.71 5.94 -25.30
C LEU A 602 -18.78 6.64 -26.68
N PRO A 603 -17.82 6.44 -27.58
CA PRO A 603 -17.76 7.13 -28.88
C PRO A 603 -18.93 6.81 -29.83
N GLU A 604 -19.53 5.64 -29.66
CA GLU A 604 -20.69 5.17 -30.44
C GLU A 604 -22.01 5.83 -30.05
N LYS A 605 -22.06 6.46 -28.88
CA LYS A 605 -23.21 7.25 -28.44
C LYS A 605 -23.12 8.69 -28.92
N GLU A 606 -24.26 9.32 -29.14
CA GLU A 606 -24.33 10.69 -29.63
C GLU A 606 -25.13 11.59 -28.69
N ILE A 607 -24.73 12.85 -28.56
CA ILE A 607 -25.50 13.87 -27.84
C ILE A 607 -26.24 14.70 -28.87
N VAL A 608 -27.54 14.88 -28.64
CA VAL A 608 -28.39 15.78 -29.43
C VAL A 608 -28.67 17.07 -28.65
N PHE A 609 -28.61 18.19 -29.34
CA PHE A 609 -28.89 19.53 -28.81
C PHE A 609 -30.10 20.13 -29.56
N ILE A 610 -31.02 20.74 -28.83
CA ILE A 610 -32.11 21.49 -29.42
C ILE A 610 -32.16 22.87 -28.82
N THR A 611 -32.30 23.89 -29.68
CA THR A 611 -32.33 25.27 -29.26
C THR A 611 -33.76 25.83 -29.24
N LYS A 612 -33.95 26.91 -28.50
CA LYS A 612 -35.22 27.66 -28.36
C LYS A 612 -35.77 28.08 -29.73
N ASN A 613 -34.92 28.45 -30.67
CA ASN A 613 -35.30 28.85 -32.02
C ASN A 613 -35.50 27.68 -33.00
N GLY A 614 -35.55 26.45 -32.47
CA GLY A 614 -35.88 25.25 -33.25
C GLY A 614 -34.71 24.71 -34.13
N LEU A 615 -33.47 24.94 -33.75
CA LEU A 615 -32.31 24.29 -34.34
C LEU A 615 -32.02 22.96 -33.63
N ILE A 616 -31.44 22.01 -34.34
CA ILE A 616 -31.05 20.71 -33.83
C ILE A 616 -29.65 20.34 -34.33
N LYS A 617 -28.89 19.72 -33.48
CA LYS A 617 -27.51 19.23 -33.76
C LYS A 617 -27.25 17.93 -33.02
N LYS A 618 -26.43 17.04 -33.59
CA LYS A 618 -25.90 15.91 -32.83
C LYS A 618 -24.38 15.79 -32.97
N THR A 619 -23.74 15.29 -31.95
CA THR A 619 -22.28 15.17 -31.83
C THR A 619 -21.94 13.90 -31.06
N SER A 620 -20.89 13.18 -31.46
CA SER A 620 -20.41 11.95 -30.75
C SER A 620 -20.05 12.30 -29.29
N LEU A 621 -20.50 11.46 -28.37
CA LEU A 621 -20.18 11.60 -26.93
C LEU A 621 -18.68 11.49 -26.67
N GLY A 622 -17.94 10.73 -27.48
CA GLY A 622 -16.49 10.60 -27.36
C GLY A 622 -15.73 11.91 -27.55
N GLU A 623 -16.31 12.92 -28.26
CA GLU A 623 -15.70 14.26 -28.39
C GLU A 623 -15.66 15.07 -27.07
N PHE A 624 -16.39 14.59 -26.06
CA PHE A 624 -16.48 15.25 -24.74
C PHE A 624 -15.68 14.54 -23.63
N LYS A 625 -14.88 13.54 -23.96
CA LYS A 625 -14.08 12.78 -22.96
C LYS A 625 -13.13 13.67 -22.14
N ASN A 626 -12.56 14.70 -22.73
CA ASN A 626 -11.60 15.61 -22.11
C ASN A 626 -12.19 17.00 -21.96
N ILE A 627 -12.94 17.24 -20.91
CA ILE A 627 -13.50 18.56 -20.55
C ILE A 627 -12.56 19.21 -19.53
N ASN A 628 -12.06 20.39 -19.86
CA ASN A 628 -11.20 21.17 -18.95
C ASN A 628 -12.03 21.90 -17.89
N ASN A 629 -11.42 22.28 -16.77
CA ASN A 629 -12.08 23.03 -15.70
C ASN A 629 -12.66 24.39 -16.16
N SER A 630 -12.21 24.95 -17.28
CA SER A 630 -12.71 26.19 -17.90
C SER A 630 -13.91 25.94 -18.83
N GLY A 631 -14.40 24.71 -18.91
CA GLY A 631 -15.42 24.26 -19.85
C GLY A 631 -14.91 24.01 -21.26
N LEU A 632 -15.73 23.34 -22.04
CA LEU A 632 -15.45 22.96 -23.42
C LEU A 632 -16.60 23.45 -24.31
N ILE A 633 -16.33 24.00 -25.50
CA ILE A 633 -17.39 24.41 -26.45
C ILE A 633 -18.13 23.15 -26.93
N ALA A 634 -19.44 23.09 -26.70
CA ALA A 634 -20.32 22.02 -27.11
C ALA A 634 -21.13 22.35 -28.37
N ILE A 635 -21.62 23.58 -28.46
CA ILE A 635 -22.40 24.10 -29.60
C ILE A 635 -22.14 25.59 -29.75
N LYS A 636 -22.18 26.10 -30.99
CA LYS A 636 -22.14 27.55 -31.25
C LYS A 636 -23.54 28.09 -31.26
N ILE A 637 -23.93 28.92 -30.27
CA ILE A 637 -25.26 29.52 -30.09
C ILE A 637 -25.23 30.93 -30.62
N LYS A 638 -26.38 31.45 -31.17
CA LYS A 638 -26.60 32.83 -31.57
C LYS A 638 -27.01 33.67 -30.36
N GLU A 639 -26.86 35.01 -30.41
CA GLU A 639 -27.11 35.92 -29.29
C GLU A 639 -28.54 35.83 -28.72
N ASP A 640 -29.55 35.52 -29.56
CA ASP A 640 -30.99 35.43 -29.15
C ASP A 640 -31.52 33.98 -29.04
N ASP A 641 -30.63 33.00 -28.97
CA ASP A 641 -31.01 31.60 -28.87
C ASP A 641 -30.46 30.97 -27.57
N ASP A 642 -31.05 29.89 -27.15
CA ASP A 642 -30.61 29.14 -25.95
C ASP A 642 -30.79 27.64 -26.16
N ILE A 643 -30.05 26.81 -25.40
CA ILE A 643 -30.22 25.37 -25.38
C ILE A 643 -31.48 25.07 -24.52
N ILE A 644 -32.45 24.39 -25.11
CA ILE A 644 -33.67 23.94 -24.41
C ILE A 644 -33.60 22.49 -24.00
N PHE A 645 -32.89 21.68 -24.76
CA PHE A 645 -32.80 20.24 -24.51
C PHE A 645 -31.46 19.70 -24.94
N VAL A 646 -30.90 18.84 -24.09
CA VAL A 646 -29.76 17.99 -24.41
C VAL A 646 -30.14 16.55 -24.09
N GLY A 647 -29.97 15.65 -25.05
CA GLY A 647 -30.29 14.23 -24.86
C GLY A 647 -29.19 13.32 -25.32
N LEU A 648 -29.06 12.17 -24.66
CA LEU A 648 -28.15 11.10 -25.05
C LEU A 648 -28.88 10.09 -25.95
N ILE A 649 -28.41 9.96 -27.19
CA ILE A 649 -28.88 8.96 -28.15
C ILE A 649 -28.03 7.71 -27.96
N GLU A 650 -28.70 6.58 -27.67
CA GLU A 650 -28.06 5.27 -27.49
C GLU A 650 -28.10 4.44 -28.76
N ASP A 651 -29.23 4.46 -29.52
CA ASP A 651 -29.38 3.79 -30.81
C ASP A 651 -29.93 4.76 -31.88
N VAL A 652 -29.03 5.28 -32.71
CA VAL A 652 -29.33 6.28 -33.74
C VAL A 652 -30.38 5.82 -34.74
N THR A 653 -30.48 4.51 -34.96
CA THR A 653 -31.39 3.93 -35.99
C THR A 653 -32.83 3.73 -35.51
N LYS A 654 -33.04 3.71 -34.20
CA LYS A 654 -34.35 3.40 -33.58
C LYS A 654 -34.94 4.55 -32.83
N GLU A 655 -34.12 5.41 -32.26
CA GLU A 655 -34.58 6.49 -31.42
C GLU A 655 -35.15 7.64 -32.24
N GLU A 656 -36.29 8.15 -31.78
CA GLU A 656 -36.97 9.31 -32.35
C GLU A 656 -36.91 10.50 -31.40
N ILE A 657 -37.07 11.67 -31.96
CA ILE A 657 -37.17 12.90 -31.18
C ILE A 657 -38.53 13.56 -31.36
N LEU A 658 -39.14 13.95 -30.22
CA LEU A 658 -40.33 14.76 -30.19
C LEU A 658 -39.95 16.11 -29.62
N ILE A 659 -40.33 17.20 -30.33
CA ILE A 659 -40.09 18.57 -29.96
C ILE A 659 -41.43 19.23 -29.77
N ALA A 660 -41.66 19.89 -28.62
CA ALA A 660 -42.88 20.61 -28.28
C ALA A 660 -42.63 22.11 -28.16
N THR A 661 -43.66 22.91 -28.58
CA THR A 661 -43.62 24.38 -28.51
C THR A 661 -44.54 24.90 -27.45
N HIS A 662 -44.28 26.10 -26.96
CA HIS A 662 -45.07 26.81 -25.97
C HIS A 662 -46.56 26.89 -26.31
N ASN A 663 -46.89 27.12 -27.60
CA ASN A 663 -48.23 27.35 -28.07
C ASN A 663 -48.98 26.04 -28.43
N GLY A 664 -48.45 24.90 -27.99
CA GLY A 664 -49.17 23.61 -28.05
C GLY A 664 -48.92 22.80 -29.32
N TYR A 665 -47.89 23.06 -30.08
CA TYR A 665 -47.51 22.27 -31.28
C TYR A 665 -46.39 21.34 -31.01
N CYS A 666 -46.24 20.29 -31.82
CA CYS A 666 -45.11 19.34 -31.74
C CYS A 666 -44.77 18.78 -33.10
N THR A 667 -43.51 18.29 -33.21
CA THR A 667 -43.03 17.49 -34.38
C THR A 667 -42.28 16.29 -33.89
N ARG A 668 -42.37 15.16 -34.60
CA ARG A 668 -41.69 13.90 -34.31
C ARG A 668 -40.96 13.41 -35.57
N PHE A 669 -39.69 13.00 -35.44
CA PHE A 669 -38.89 12.47 -36.50
C PHE A 669 -37.75 11.61 -35.97
N LEU A 670 -37.16 10.72 -36.83
CA LEU A 670 -36.02 9.85 -36.51
C LEU A 670 -34.73 10.66 -36.30
N THR A 671 -33.95 10.29 -35.30
CA THR A 671 -32.64 10.90 -35.04
C THR A 671 -31.62 10.62 -36.16
N ASP A 672 -31.79 9.55 -36.93
CA ASP A 672 -30.97 9.21 -38.13
C ASP A 672 -31.04 10.30 -39.21
N THR A 673 -32.11 11.05 -39.30
CA THR A 673 -32.26 12.18 -40.25
C THR A 673 -31.32 13.38 -39.95
N ILE A 674 -30.59 13.33 -38.83
CA ILE A 674 -29.67 14.37 -38.40
C ILE A 674 -28.27 13.88 -38.64
N ARG A 675 -27.48 14.54 -39.50
CA ARG A 675 -26.06 14.24 -39.70
C ARG A 675 -25.23 14.64 -38.48
N PRO A 676 -24.36 13.77 -37.95
CA PRO A 676 -23.43 14.14 -36.90
C PRO A 676 -22.50 15.27 -37.33
N THR A 677 -22.20 16.19 -36.44
CA THR A 677 -21.33 17.35 -36.68
C THR A 677 -20.44 17.60 -35.49
N GLY A 678 -19.26 18.19 -35.73
CA GLY A 678 -18.31 18.52 -34.67
C GLY A 678 -18.85 19.59 -33.69
N ARG A 679 -18.24 19.70 -32.51
CA ARG A 679 -18.69 20.52 -31.37
C ARG A 679 -18.96 22.00 -31.70
N SER A 680 -18.16 22.66 -32.53
CA SER A 680 -18.23 24.10 -32.82
C SER A 680 -19.21 24.51 -33.93
N THR A 681 -20.21 23.67 -34.25
CA THR A 681 -21.25 23.99 -35.27
C THR A 681 -22.55 24.50 -34.63
N GLN A 682 -23.44 25.15 -35.40
CA GLN A 682 -24.70 25.71 -34.94
C GLN A 682 -25.92 24.74 -35.04
N GLY A 683 -25.82 23.73 -35.86
CA GLY A 683 -26.93 22.80 -36.14
C GLY A 683 -27.76 23.18 -37.37
N VAL A 684 -28.85 22.44 -37.54
CA VAL A 684 -29.78 22.54 -38.68
C VAL A 684 -31.23 22.75 -38.18
N LYS A 685 -32.14 23.20 -39.03
CA LYS A 685 -33.58 23.44 -38.67
C LYS A 685 -34.26 22.11 -38.29
N ALA A 686 -34.87 22.06 -37.10
CA ALA A 686 -35.67 20.95 -36.58
C ALA A 686 -37.17 21.16 -36.80
N ILE A 687 -37.63 22.33 -36.46
CA ILE A 687 -39.05 22.74 -36.59
C ILE A 687 -39.13 24.16 -37.15
N THR A 688 -40.22 24.48 -37.92
CA THR A 688 -40.54 25.83 -38.34
C THR A 688 -41.53 26.40 -37.36
N LEU A 689 -41.08 27.34 -36.53
CA LEU A 689 -41.88 27.99 -35.50
C LEU A 689 -42.88 28.94 -36.11
N ARG A 690 -44.06 29.12 -35.47
CA ARG A 690 -45.05 30.16 -35.75
C ARG A 690 -44.63 31.48 -35.12
N GLU A 691 -45.20 32.56 -35.58
CA GLU A 691 -44.89 33.90 -35.02
C GLU A 691 -45.20 33.94 -33.49
N GLY A 692 -44.25 34.39 -32.71
CA GLY A 692 -44.33 34.44 -31.25
C GLY A 692 -44.29 33.09 -30.50
N ASP A 693 -43.95 31.99 -31.20
CA ASP A 693 -43.78 30.66 -30.58
C ASP A 693 -42.31 30.31 -30.40
N ALA A 694 -42.03 29.44 -29.46
CA ALA A 694 -40.71 28.96 -29.18
C ALA A 694 -40.73 27.47 -28.79
N VAL A 695 -39.63 26.75 -28.98
CA VAL A 695 -39.45 25.42 -28.41
C VAL A 695 -39.34 25.54 -26.89
N VAL A 696 -40.11 24.72 -26.16
CA VAL A 696 -40.14 24.74 -24.69
C VAL A 696 -39.60 23.44 -24.09
N SER A 697 -39.81 22.31 -24.78
CA SER A 697 -39.34 21.01 -24.33
C SER A 697 -39.10 20.08 -25.50
N ALA A 698 -38.24 19.14 -25.33
CA ALA A 698 -38.05 18.04 -26.25
C ALA A 698 -37.73 16.76 -25.47
N MET A 699 -37.87 15.61 -26.12
CA MET A 699 -37.52 14.32 -25.53
C MET A 699 -37.09 13.33 -26.61
N LEU A 700 -36.27 12.41 -26.22
CA LEU A 700 -35.95 11.22 -26.98
C LEU A 700 -36.99 10.14 -26.69
N ILE A 701 -37.47 9.48 -27.70
CA ILE A 701 -38.40 8.35 -27.61
C ILE A 701 -37.54 7.09 -27.80
N LYS A 702 -37.43 6.28 -26.75
CA LYS A 702 -36.63 5.06 -26.71
C LYS A 702 -37.48 3.79 -26.88
N ASN A 703 -38.77 3.87 -26.41
CA ASN A 703 -39.68 2.73 -26.49
C ASN A 703 -40.91 3.10 -27.38
N PRO A 704 -41.21 2.35 -28.43
CA PRO A 704 -42.34 2.58 -29.30
C PRO A 704 -43.72 2.35 -28.63
N GLU A 705 -43.79 1.61 -27.53
CA GLU A 705 -45.04 1.31 -26.78
C GLU A 705 -45.28 2.30 -25.63
N THR A 706 -44.70 3.49 -25.68
CA THR A 706 -44.77 4.49 -24.61
C THR A 706 -45.92 5.47 -24.83
N ASP A 707 -46.32 6.16 -23.77
CA ASP A 707 -47.19 7.31 -23.79
C ASP A 707 -46.42 8.62 -23.68
N ILE A 708 -46.94 9.68 -24.32
CA ILE A 708 -46.38 11.02 -24.19
C ILE A 708 -47.18 11.78 -23.12
N LEU A 709 -46.51 12.08 -22.01
CA LEU A 709 -47.05 12.96 -20.99
C LEU A 709 -46.78 14.41 -21.38
N THR A 710 -47.81 15.23 -21.39
CA THR A 710 -47.69 16.67 -21.61
C THR A 710 -48.28 17.43 -20.40
N ILE A 711 -47.53 18.40 -19.87
CA ILE A 711 -47.92 19.22 -18.72
C ILE A 711 -47.82 20.70 -19.04
N THR A 712 -48.82 21.48 -18.50
CA THR A 712 -48.93 22.91 -18.69
C THR A 712 -48.67 23.70 -17.39
N GLU A 713 -48.46 25.01 -17.52
CA GLU A 713 -48.13 25.93 -16.42
C GLU A 713 -49.13 25.85 -15.26
N ASN A 714 -50.43 25.69 -15.56
CA ASN A 714 -51.51 25.71 -14.54
C ASN A 714 -51.83 24.29 -13.99
N GLY A 715 -50.91 23.31 -14.17
CA GLY A 715 -51.01 21.95 -13.61
C GLY A 715 -52.02 21.05 -14.34
N TYR A 716 -52.39 21.39 -15.57
CA TYR A 716 -53.15 20.50 -16.45
C TYR A 716 -52.20 19.65 -17.25
N GLY A 717 -52.59 18.43 -17.56
CA GLY A 717 -51.84 17.56 -18.40
C GLY A 717 -52.59 16.31 -18.82
N LYS A 718 -51.93 15.47 -19.58
CA LYS A 718 -52.51 14.24 -20.11
C LYS A 718 -51.42 13.26 -20.57
N ARG A 719 -51.80 11.98 -20.64
CA ARG A 719 -51.05 10.97 -21.40
C ARG A 719 -51.72 10.82 -22.78
N THR A 720 -50.93 10.65 -23.82
CA THR A 720 -51.41 10.38 -25.18
C THR A 720 -50.53 9.33 -25.80
N SER A 721 -51.13 8.30 -26.45
CA SER A 721 -50.40 7.27 -27.15
C SER A 721 -49.43 7.87 -28.17
N LEU A 722 -48.23 7.31 -28.27
CA LEU A 722 -47.26 7.70 -29.28
C LEU A 722 -47.78 7.53 -30.71
N ASP A 723 -48.70 6.59 -30.95
CA ASP A 723 -49.35 6.37 -32.24
C ASP A 723 -50.16 7.54 -32.78
N GLU A 724 -50.65 8.42 -31.88
CA GLU A 724 -51.33 9.63 -32.30
C GLU A 724 -50.39 10.72 -32.84
N TYR A 725 -49.07 10.56 -32.70
CA TYR A 725 -48.10 11.54 -33.18
C TYR A 725 -47.43 11.01 -34.48
N PRO A 726 -47.91 11.48 -35.65
CA PRO A 726 -47.34 11.03 -36.91
C PRO A 726 -45.86 11.44 -37.05
N GLN A 727 -45.08 10.57 -37.60
CA GLN A 727 -43.67 10.80 -37.93
C GLN A 727 -43.55 11.68 -39.19
N TYR A 728 -42.76 12.76 -39.10
CA TYR A 728 -42.51 13.69 -40.17
C TYR A 728 -41.01 13.79 -40.52
N ASN A 729 -40.73 14.48 -41.62
CA ASN A 729 -39.38 14.97 -41.86
C ASN A 729 -39.11 16.24 -41.01
N ARG A 730 -37.85 16.40 -40.57
CA ARG A 730 -37.44 17.60 -39.80
C ARG A 730 -37.75 18.89 -40.59
N GLY A 731 -37.96 20.02 -39.86
CA GLY A 731 -38.13 21.36 -40.43
C GLY A 731 -39.59 21.71 -40.80
N GLY A 732 -40.56 20.83 -40.57
CA GLY A 732 -42.00 21.08 -40.77
C GLY A 732 -42.61 22.01 -39.70
N LYS A 733 -43.91 22.44 -39.88
CA LYS A 733 -44.64 23.30 -38.90
C LYS A 733 -45.23 22.53 -37.72
N GLY A 734 -45.12 21.19 -37.70
CA GLY A 734 -45.66 20.30 -36.65
C GLY A 734 -47.19 20.22 -36.62
N VAL A 735 -47.69 19.47 -35.61
CA VAL A 735 -49.12 19.20 -35.38
C VAL A 735 -49.50 19.66 -33.96
N ILE A 736 -50.79 19.77 -33.68
CA ILE A 736 -51.25 20.15 -32.33
C ILE A 736 -50.97 19.00 -31.36
N ASN A 737 -50.27 19.29 -30.28
CA ASN A 737 -50.00 18.40 -29.15
C ASN A 737 -51.08 18.58 -28.06
N LEU A 738 -51.35 19.82 -27.66
CA LEU A 738 -52.35 20.17 -26.64
C LEU A 738 -53.00 21.47 -27.03
N LYS A 739 -54.33 21.59 -26.83
CA LYS A 739 -55.06 22.85 -27.02
C LYS A 739 -54.78 23.76 -25.83
N VAL A 740 -53.93 24.75 -26.02
CA VAL A 740 -53.60 25.79 -25.05
C VAL A 740 -54.76 26.75 -24.92
N SER A 741 -55.09 27.16 -23.68
CA SER A 741 -56.12 28.15 -23.31
C SER A 741 -55.66 28.89 -22.04
N GLU A 742 -56.35 30.00 -21.71
CA GLU A 742 -56.12 30.74 -20.45
C GLU A 742 -56.22 29.81 -19.22
N LYS A 743 -57.14 28.84 -19.25
CA LYS A 743 -57.34 27.86 -18.17
C LYS A 743 -56.17 26.92 -18.00
N THR A 744 -55.59 26.44 -19.06
CA THR A 744 -54.52 25.45 -19.00
C THR A 744 -53.13 26.07 -18.84
N GLY A 745 -52.94 27.28 -19.31
CA GLY A 745 -51.63 27.87 -19.51
C GLY A 745 -50.90 27.24 -20.67
N LYS A 746 -49.69 27.69 -20.93
CA LYS A 746 -48.79 27.18 -21.99
C LYS A 746 -48.16 25.83 -21.60
N ILE A 747 -47.64 25.11 -22.58
CA ILE A 747 -46.90 23.87 -22.31
C ILE A 747 -45.60 24.21 -21.57
N VAL A 748 -45.29 23.44 -20.50
CA VAL A 748 -44.02 23.49 -19.75
C VAL A 748 -43.10 22.39 -20.18
N SER A 749 -43.60 21.14 -20.26
CA SER A 749 -42.72 20.02 -20.58
C SER A 749 -43.50 18.83 -21.18
N VAL A 750 -42.77 17.99 -21.88
CA VAL A 750 -43.22 16.68 -22.40
C VAL A 750 -42.23 15.59 -21.93
N LEU A 751 -42.74 14.41 -21.56
CA LEU A 751 -41.98 13.27 -21.13
C LEU A 751 -42.49 11.97 -21.78
N GLU A 752 -41.62 11.07 -22.10
CA GLU A 752 -41.88 9.66 -22.39
C GLU A 752 -42.18 8.94 -21.08
N VAL A 753 -43.32 8.25 -20.96
CA VAL A 753 -43.72 7.61 -19.70
C VAL A 753 -44.37 6.24 -19.94
N THR A 754 -44.25 5.36 -18.93
CA THR A 754 -44.90 4.06 -18.83
C THR A 754 -45.79 4.02 -17.57
N GLU A 755 -46.69 3.02 -17.46
CA GLU A 755 -47.66 2.97 -16.36
C GLU A 755 -47.03 2.57 -15.01
N ASP A 756 -45.91 1.95 -15.06
CA ASP A 756 -45.08 1.49 -13.92
C ASP A 756 -44.17 2.58 -13.35
N GLU A 757 -44.17 3.79 -13.93
CA GLU A 757 -43.38 4.92 -13.46
C GLU A 757 -44.21 5.86 -12.57
N GLU A 758 -43.53 6.75 -11.87
CA GLU A 758 -44.10 7.83 -11.07
C GLU A 758 -43.61 9.20 -11.55
N LEU A 759 -44.50 10.18 -11.51
CA LEU A 759 -44.20 11.55 -11.87
C LEU A 759 -43.88 12.37 -10.63
N MET A 760 -42.80 13.12 -10.68
CA MET A 760 -42.54 14.23 -9.75
C MET A 760 -42.79 15.57 -10.46
N CYS A 761 -43.69 16.37 -9.93
CA CYS A 761 -43.96 17.73 -10.38
C CYS A 761 -43.51 18.74 -9.32
N LEU A 762 -42.85 19.80 -9.77
CA LEU A 762 -42.34 20.88 -8.94
C LEU A 762 -42.99 22.19 -9.33
N THR A 763 -43.48 22.96 -8.32
CA THR A 763 -43.96 24.32 -8.54
C THR A 763 -42.87 25.39 -8.39
N SER A 764 -43.13 26.58 -8.89
CA SER A 764 -42.27 27.77 -8.73
C SER A 764 -41.91 28.07 -7.27
N ASN A 765 -42.78 27.72 -6.32
CA ASN A 765 -42.57 27.94 -4.88
C ASN A 765 -41.90 26.72 -4.18
N GLY A 766 -41.39 25.77 -4.93
CA GLY A 766 -40.64 24.62 -4.38
C GLY A 766 -41.48 23.49 -3.81
N ILE A 767 -42.79 23.46 -4.10
CA ILE A 767 -43.68 22.36 -3.69
C ILE A 767 -43.49 21.20 -4.68
N VAL A 768 -43.18 20.01 -4.16
CA VAL A 768 -43.05 18.77 -4.93
C VAL A 768 -44.26 17.88 -4.70
N ILE A 769 -44.83 17.38 -5.78
CA ILE A 769 -45.87 16.34 -5.78
C ILE A 769 -45.36 15.11 -6.51
N ARG A 770 -45.52 13.95 -5.90
CA ARG A 770 -45.22 12.63 -6.51
C ARG A 770 -46.56 11.92 -6.74
N THR A 771 -46.83 11.47 -7.95
CA THR A 771 -48.04 10.76 -8.33
C THR A 771 -47.78 9.65 -9.33
N SER A 772 -48.53 8.55 -9.28
CA SER A 772 -48.34 7.44 -10.23
C SER A 772 -48.80 7.88 -11.63
N ILE A 773 -48.03 7.51 -12.66
CA ILE A 773 -48.37 7.73 -14.07
C ILE A 773 -49.70 7.03 -14.43
N SER A 774 -49.98 5.86 -13.87
CA SER A 774 -51.25 5.14 -14.09
C SER A 774 -52.50 5.93 -13.69
N GLU A 775 -52.40 6.89 -12.76
CA GLU A 775 -53.53 7.76 -12.35
C GLU A 775 -53.82 8.91 -13.34
N ILE A 776 -52.92 9.18 -14.28
CA ILE A 776 -53.11 10.27 -15.26
C ILE A 776 -53.89 9.73 -16.45
N SER A 777 -54.96 10.46 -16.83
CA SER A 777 -55.86 10.03 -17.90
C SER A 777 -55.15 9.97 -19.25
N ARG A 778 -55.34 8.86 -19.98
CA ARG A 778 -54.94 8.69 -21.38
C ARG A 778 -55.98 9.21 -22.31
N ILE A 779 -55.72 10.30 -23.05
CA ILE A 779 -56.66 11.00 -23.91
C ILE A 779 -55.96 11.53 -25.17
N GLY A 780 -56.80 11.80 -26.21
CA GLY A 780 -56.32 12.18 -27.51
C GLY A 780 -55.49 13.47 -27.59
N ARG A 781 -54.68 13.55 -28.64
CA ARG A 781 -53.65 14.62 -28.85
C ARG A 781 -54.25 16.03 -28.86
N ALA A 782 -55.37 16.29 -29.53
CA ALA A 782 -55.98 17.61 -29.72
C ALA A 782 -56.94 18.04 -28.60
N THR A 783 -56.70 17.60 -27.34
CA THR A 783 -57.49 17.94 -26.15
C THR A 783 -56.78 18.92 -25.21
N GLN A 784 -57.51 19.46 -24.21
CA GLN A 784 -56.95 20.39 -23.20
C GLN A 784 -56.28 19.69 -22.02
N GLY A 785 -56.39 18.35 -21.87
CA GLY A 785 -55.94 17.63 -20.71
C GLY A 785 -56.87 17.70 -19.50
N VAL A 786 -56.43 17.05 -18.40
CA VAL A 786 -57.13 17.03 -17.10
C VAL A 786 -56.20 17.67 -16.06
N ARG A 787 -56.79 18.08 -14.91
CA ARG A 787 -55.99 18.64 -13.81
C ARG A 787 -55.19 17.51 -13.13
N ILE A 788 -53.88 17.55 -13.19
CA ILE A 788 -52.95 16.61 -12.55
C ILE A 788 -52.63 17.10 -11.13
N MET A 789 -52.35 18.41 -11.00
CA MET A 789 -52.06 19.02 -9.71
C MET A 789 -52.83 20.33 -9.54
N LYS A 790 -53.13 20.67 -8.27
CA LYS A 790 -53.69 21.98 -7.94
C LYS A 790 -52.53 22.93 -7.67
N VAL A 791 -52.39 23.94 -8.51
CA VAL A 791 -51.43 25.03 -8.36
C VAL A 791 -52.15 26.18 -7.69
N ALA A 792 -51.52 26.87 -6.73
CA ALA A 792 -52.14 28.05 -6.08
C ALA A 792 -52.21 29.25 -7.05
N ASP A 793 -53.00 30.27 -6.70
CA ASP A 793 -53.06 31.49 -7.49
C ASP A 793 -51.68 32.15 -7.52
N GLU A 794 -51.20 32.52 -8.72
CA GLU A 794 -49.86 33.05 -9.03
C GLU A 794 -48.71 32.02 -9.05
N GLU A 795 -48.93 30.75 -8.69
CA GLU A 795 -47.95 29.67 -8.86
C GLU A 795 -48.04 29.04 -10.25
N LYS A 796 -46.94 28.47 -10.70
CA LYS A 796 -46.85 27.70 -11.94
C LYS A 796 -46.08 26.40 -11.72
N VAL A 797 -46.35 25.40 -12.54
CA VAL A 797 -45.47 24.24 -12.67
C VAL A 797 -44.16 24.70 -13.29
N ALA A 798 -43.05 24.43 -12.60
CA ALA A 798 -41.70 24.84 -13.01
C ALA A 798 -40.93 23.72 -13.68
N ALA A 799 -40.97 22.49 -13.11
CA ALA A 799 -40.27 21.35 -13.65
C ALA A 799 -40.98 20.02 -13.38
N ILE A 800 -40.71 19.04 -14.21
CA ILE A 800 -41.19 17.66 -14.04
C ILE A 800 -40.09 16.65 -14.30
N THR A 801 -40.11 15.53 -13.59
CA THR A 801 -39.25 14.40 -13.84
C THR A 801 -39.99 13.08 -13.54
N LYS A 802 -39.49 11.96 -14.06
CA LYS A 802 -40.02 10.64 -13.77
C LYS A 802 -39.04 9.83 -12.92
N ILE A 803 -39.56 8.92 -12.09
CA ILE A 803 -38.82 8.00 -11.28
C ILE A 803 -39.41 6.61 -11.41
N LYS A 804 -38.60 5.57 -11.23
CA LYS A 804 -39.08 4.19 -11.17
C LYS A 804 -39.92 4.00 -9.90
N LYS A 805 -40.95 3.21 -9.98
CA LYS A 805 -41.73 2.82 -8.81
C LYS A 805 -40.87 1.84 -7.99
N GLU A 806 -40.62 2.16 -6.70
CA GLU A 806 -40.02 1.20 -5.79
C GLU A 806 -40.97 0.01 -5.59
N GLU A 807 -40.47 -1.22 -5.81
CA GLU A 807 -41.18 -2.41 -5.36
C GLU A 807 -41.23 -2.35 -3.82
N GLU A 808 -42.40 -2.28 -3.22
CA GLU A 808 -42.60 -2.51 -1.79
C GLU A 808 -42.19 -3.97 -1.51
N GLU A 809 -41.03 -4.17 -0.94
CA GLU A 809 -40.74 -5.45 -0.25
C GLU A 809 -41.81 -5.59 0.84
N LEU A 810 -42.73 -6.52 0.61
CA LEU A 810 -43.65 -6.99 1.65
C LEU A 810 -42.78 -7.60 2.74
N GLU A 811 -42.60 -6.86 3.85
CA GLU A 811 -42.16 -7.45 5.11
C GLU A 811 -43.24 -8.46 5.56
N ASP A 812 -42.98 -9.76 5.34
CA ASP A 812 -43.63 -10.86 6.03
C ASP A 812 -42.98 -11.10 7.39
#